data_9edcacce5fa3f86741a997d109fa57d5
#
_entry.id   9edcacce5fa3f86741a997d109fa57d5
#
_cell.length_a   1.000
_cell.length_b   1.000
_cell.length_c   1.000
_cell.angle_alpha   90.00
_cell.angle_beta   90.00
_cell.angle_gamma   90.00
#
_symmetry.space_group_name_H-M   'P 1'
#
loop_
_entity.id
_entity.type
_entity.pdbx_description
1 polymer ?
#
loop_
_entity_poly.entity_id
_entity_poly.type
_entity_poly.pdbx_seq_one_letter_code
_entity_poly.pdbx_strand_id
1 'polypeptide(L)'
;MKKFTQSIIGSTICNLALAYIVFMLARLIFFFVNYSYFAPYMDSSLAWDMLQGAIRFDTTALLYINGLYILLALFPLHIKEKKGYFLFCKIAYVVLNSIALAGNLIDSVYFQFTGRRSTATVFNEFSNEGNIAGIFLKEFFIHWYLVLIFVVVILATWKIYRTPSVSTRFNKGAYYIKHSITFIIVIGISVIGIRGGIGKAVRPITISNANQYVNRPIETAVVLNTPFSIIRTIGKKAFETPQYMNDEDMKATYSPVHTPSDSTLFTPRNVVVFIMESFGKEYSAWFNRHDHPEEYPGYMPFLDSIAQHSKTYRYSFGNGRKSIDGMPSVLSGIPMFVEPFFLTPASLNKVSSIAGELNNKDYYTAFFHGAPNGSMGFEAFARAAGFKDYYGMTEYKADDDRYKPSDYDGTWAIWDEEFLQFYADKMNTFKEPFMTAVFTASSHHPFVIPQRYNNHFAEGKVPIEKCVSYSDMALRRFFDKAKTQEWYNNTLFVFTADHTNESHHPEYKNELGIFEVPIIFYAPGDSSFSPAYHEDVIAQQIDIMPTVLDYLGYDLPFVSFGSSLFDSDTDKSFAVNYNNGIYQLIKDDYILQFDGKSAVGMYDFKKDRLLKENIIEKVPQQHEMEHFLKAVIQQYMQRMNTDQITIKQ
;
A
#
# COMPACT_ATOMS: atom_id res chain seq x y z
N MET A 1 -0.32 5.49 49.96
CA MET A 1 -0.72 5.00 48.63
C MET A 1 -2.24 4.89 48.45
N LYS A 2 -3.01 4.16 49.25
CA LYS A 2 -4.49 4.02 49.07
C LYS A 2 -5.25 5.35 48.96
N LYS A 3 -4.94 6.34 49.82
CA LYS A 3 -5.61 7.68 49.74
C LYS A 3 -5.32 8.45 48.45
N PHE A 4 -4.13 8.30 47.85
CA PHE A 4 -3.79 8.94 46.58
C PHE A 4 -4.53 8.30 45.40
N THR A 5 -4.48 6.97 45.29
CA THR A 5 -5.14 6.23 44.19
C THR A 5 -6.67 6.31 44.22
N GLN A 6 -7.26 6.75 45.34
CA GLN A 6 -8.67 6.99 45.49
C GLN A 6 -9.05 8.46 45.23
N SER A 7 -8.08 9.38 45.10
CA SER A 7 -8.35 10.77 44.70
C SER A 7 -8.68 10.87 43.22
N ILE A 8 -9.36 11.95 42.80
CA ILE A 8 -9.67 12.18 41.36
C ILE A 8 -8.39 12.20 40.53
N ILE A 9 -7.37 12.92 40.97
CA ILE A 9 -6.08 13.04 40.25
C ILE A 9 -5.37 11.70 40.23
N GLY A 10 -5.23 11.04 41.37
CA GLY A 10 -4.52 9.77 41.47
C GLY A 10 -5.19 8.65 40.69
N SER A 11 -6.54 8.56 40.70
CA SER A 11 -7.26 7.58 39.87
C SER A 11 -7.12 7.88 38.38
N THR A 12 -7.13 9.15 37.95
CA THR A 12 -6.92 9.53 36.55
C THR A 12 -5.51 9.12 36.09
N ILE A 13 -4.47 9.40 36.88
CA ILE A 13 -3.10 8.97 36.57
C ILE A 13 -3.00 7.44 36.47
N CYS A 14 -3.60 6.70 37.42
CA CYS A 14 -3.62 5.23 37.36
C CYS A 14 -4.33 4.72 36.10
N ASN A 15 -5.42 5.33 35.70
CA ASN A 15 -6.17 4.92 34.51
C ASN A 15 -5.41 5.28 33.22
N LEU A 16 -4.73 6.42 33.14
CA LEU A 16 -3.85 6.74 32.02
C LEU A 16 -2.65 5.79 31.93
N ALA A 17 -2.07 5.42 33.07
CA ALA A 17 -1.02 4.38 33.09
C ALA A 17 -1.55 3.03 32.62
N LEU A 18 -2.78 2.66 32.98
CA LEU A 18 -3.43 1.44 32.47
C LEU A 18 -3.62 1.50 30.94
N ALA A 19 -4.11 2.64 30.40
CA ALA A 19 -4.22 2.83 28.95
C ALA A 19 -2.84 2.69 28.27
N TYR A 20 -1.80 3.23 28.88
CA TYR A 20 -0.43 3.13 28.38
C TYR A 20 0.03 1.66 28.28
N ILE A 21 -0.25 0.85 29.32
CA ILE A 21 0.03 -0.58 29.32
C ILE A 21 -0.73 -1.29 28.20
N VAL A 22 -2.00 -0.91 27.95
CA VAL A 22 -2.80 -1.48 26.85
C VAL A 22 -2.19 -1.16 25.48
N PHE A 23 -1.71 0.08 25.27
CA PHE A 23 -1.03 0.47 24.02
C PHE A 23 0.27 -0.31 23.82
N MET A 24 1.10 -0.42 24.87
CA MET A 24 2.33 -1.22 24.81
C MET A 24 2.05 -2.71 24.56
N LEU A 25 1.01 -3.26 25.16
CA LEU A 25 0.59 -4.64 24.89
C LEU A 25 0.14 -4.82 23.42
N ALA A 26 -0.66 -3.91 22.90
CA ALA A 26 -1.09 -3.93 21.49
C ALA A 26 0.12 -3.89 20.54
N ARG A 27 1.15 -3.08 20.85
CA ARG A 27 2.40 -3.00 20.11
C ARG A 27 3.19 -4.32 20.15
N LEU A 28 3.29 -4.94 21.31
CA LEU A 28 3.94 -6.25 21.44
C LEU A 28 3.20 -7.32 20.62
N ILE A 29 1.87 -7.32 20.65
CA ILE A 29 1.05 -8.21 19.81
C ILE A 29 1.34 -7.96 18.34
N PHE A 30 1.34 -6.70 17.90
CA PHE A 30 1.69 -6.33 16.54
C PHE A 30 3.07 -6.84 16.13
N PHE A 31 4.08 -6.63 16.98
CA PHE A 31 5.44 -7.09 16.74
C PHE A 31 5.51 -8.63 16.61
N PHE A 32 4.87 -9.37 17.51
CA PHE A 32 4.92 -10.83 17.46
C PHE A 32 4.10 -11.44 16.32
N VAL A 33 2.96 -10.85 15.97
CA VAL A 33 2.18 -11.27 14.78
C VAL A 33 2.99 -11.07 13.50
N ASN A 34 3.82 -10.03 13.46
CA ASN A 34 4.64 -9.66 12.31
C ASN A 34 6.14 -9.92 12.54
N TYR A 35 6.46 -10.90 13.37
CA TYR A 35 7.82 -11.18 13.86
C TYR A 35 8.84 -11.36 12.73
N SER A 36 8.46 -12.03 11.65
CA SER A 36 9.35 -12.33 10.52
C SER A 36 9.83 -11.11 9.75
N TYR A 37 9.11 -9.98 9.81
CA TYR A 37 9.50 -8.72 9.17
C TYR A 37 10.55 -7.93 9.97
N PHE A 38 10.63 -8.16 11.29
CA PHE A 38 11.42 -7.33 12.19
C PHE A 38 12.58 -8.08 12.85
N ALA A 39 12.35 -9.33 13.28
CA ALA A 39 13.31 -10.07 14.09
C ALA A 39 14.68 -10.33 13.46
N PRO A 40 14.81 -10.61 12.13
CA PRO A 40 16.10 -10.87 11.51
C PRO A 40 17.09 -9.70 11.61
N TYR A 41 16.58 -8.48 11.83
CA TYR A 41 17.36 -7.24 11.84
C TYR A 41 17.40 -6.56 13.22
N MET A 42 16.78 -7.20 14.22
CA MET A 42 16.64 -6.62 15.56
C MET A 42 17.89 -6.88 16.39
N ASP A 43 18.52 -5.81 16.84
CA ASP A 43 19.52 -5.83 17.91
C ASP A 43 19.05 -5.04 19.13
N SER A 44 19.86 -5.06 20.20
CA SER A 44 19.49 -4.39 21.46
C SER A 44 19.48 -2.87 21.37
N SER A 45 20.30 -2.29 20.51
CA SER A 45 20.35 -0.83 20.30
C SER A 45 19.10 -0.37 19.57
N LEU A 46 18.79 -1.00 18.45
CA LEU A 46 17.59 -0.72 17.65
C LEU A 46 16.32 -0.91 18.49
N ALA A 47 16.23 -2.00 19.26
CA ALA A 47 15.09 -2.24 20.14
C ALA A 47 14.91 -1.13 21.18
N TRP A 48 16.00 -0.57 21.69
CA TRP A 48 15.96 0.56 22.63
C TRP A 48 15.49 1.86 21.94
N ASP A 49 15.98 2.15 20.75
CA ASP A 49 15.59 3.34 20.00
C ASP A 49 14.10 3.26 19.58
N MET A 50 13.66 2.10 19.08
CA MET A 50 12.26 1.85 18.78
C MET A 50 11.37 2.00 20.03
N LEU A 51 11.82 1.55 21.20
CA LEU A 51 11.08 1.74 22.45
C LEU A 51 10.95 3.21 22.82
N GLN A 52 12.01 4.02 22.67
CA GLN A 52 11.95 5.47 22.90
C GLN A 52 10.94 6.14 21.94
N GLY A 53 10.99 5.76 20.65
CA GLY A 53 10.02 6.21 19.67
C GLY A 53 8.60 5.79 20.06
N ALA A 54 8.39 4.51 20.38
CA ALA A 54 7.11 3.99 20.80
C ALA A 54 6.50 4.75 21.98
N ILE A 55 7.30 5.04 23.01
CA ILE A 55 6.90 5.86 24.17
C ILE A 55 6.37 7.23 23.71
N ARG A 56 7.06 7.87 22.80
CA ARG A 56 6.69 9.19 22.28
C ARG A 56 5.38 9.16 21.49
N PHE A 57 5.25 8.22 20.56
CA PHE A 57 4.05 8.08 19.73
C PHE A 57 2.84 7.58 20.52
N ASP A 58 3.03 6.65 21.46
CA ASP A 58 1.96 6.18 22.33
C ASP A 58 1.48 7.28 23.30
N THR A 59 2.39 8.10 23.83
CA THR A 59 2.02 9.27 24.64
C THR A 59 1.11 10.21 23.87
N THR A 60 1.47 10.51 22.62
CA THR A 60 0.64 11.39 21.77
C THR A 60 -0.71 10.76 21.47
N ALA A 61 -0.75 9.50 21.04
CA ALA A 61 -2.00 8.80 20.76
C ALA A 61 -2.91 8.69 21.99
N LEU A 62 -2.32 8.34 23.13
CA LEU A 62 -3.04 8.23 24.41
C LEU A 62 -3.70 9.55 24.78
N LEU A 63 -3.00 10.67 24.63
CA LEU A 63 -3.52 12.00 24.93
C LEU A 63 -4.64 12.41 23.97
N TYR A 64 -4.56 12.06 22.68
CA TYR A 64 -5.67 12.27 21.74
C TYR A 64 -6.88 11.42 22.11
N ILE A 65 -6.72 10.11 22.28
CA ILE A 65 -7.81 9.18 22.57
C ILE A 65 -8.46 9.46 23.92
N ASN A 66 -7.64 9.73 24.96
CA ASN A 66 -8.15 9.98 26.30
C ASN A 66 -8.38 11.47 26.62
N GLY A 67 -8.27 12.37 25.65
CA GLY A 67 -8.53 13.80 25.85
C GLY A 67 -9.89 14.08 26.45
N LEU A 68 -10.95 13.45 25.90
CA LEU A 68 -12.31 13.55 26.45
C LEU A 68 -12.39 12.99 27.88
N TYR A 69 -11.76 11.84 28.15
CA TYR A 69 -11.72 11.26 29.50
C TYR A 69 -11.00 12.18 30.49
N ILE A 70 -9.84 12.75 30.12
CA ILE A 70 -9.08 13.70 30.95
C ILE A 70 -9.93 14.92 31.26
N LEU A 71 -10.61 15.46 30.27
CA LEU A 71 -11.53 16.60 30.45
C LEU A 71 -12.66 16.26 31.42
N LEU A 72 -13.37 15.17 31.21
CA LEU A 72 -14.45 14.71 32.08
C LEU A 72 -13.94 14.45 33.51
N ALA A 73 -12.79 13.76 33.66
CA ALA A 73 -12.26 13.41 34.95
C ALA A 73 -11.74 14.61 35.75
N LEU A 74 -11.07 15.59 35.13
CA LEU A 74 -10.35 16.65 35.82
C LEU A 74 -11.07 18.01 35.85
N PHE A 75 -11.92 18.31 34.84
CA PHE A 75 -12.61 19.61 34.80
C PHE A 75 -13.39 19.87 36.09
N PRO A 76 -13.28 21.03 36.72
CA PRO A 76 -13.81 21.31 38.08
C PRO A 76 -15.33 21.48 38.08
N LEU A 77 -16.08 20.37 38.00
CA LEU A 77 -17.55 20.37 38.06
C LEU A 77 -18.06 19.66 39.31
N HIS A 78 -19.10 20.21 39.95
CA HIS A 78 -19.78 19.57 41.07
C HIS A 78 -20.72 18.43 40.65
N ILE A 79 -21.01 18.27 39.36
CA ILE A 79 -21.77 17.14 38.83
C ILE A 79 -21.11 15.79 39.16
N LYS A 80 -19.81 15.79 39.46
CA LYS A 80 -19.04 14.60 39.91
C LYS A 80 -19.55 13.99 41.21
N GLU A 81 -20.29 14.73 42.01
CA GLU A 81 -20.96 14.26 43.23
C GLU A 81 -22.18 13.38 42.93
N LYS A 82 -22.74 13.45 41.67
CA LYS A 82 -23.89 12.65 41.28
C LYS A 82 -23.52 11.19 41.11
N LYS A 83 -24.35 10.30 41.65
CA LYS A 83 -24.24 8.84 41.40
C LYS A 83 -24.32 8.61 39.90
N GLY A 84 -23.41 7.87 39.37
CA GLY A 84 -23.37 7.52 37.93
C GLY A 84 -22.38 8.34 37.10
N TYR A 85 -21.96 9.57 37.55
CA TYR A 85 -21.00 10.34 36.76
C TYR A 85 -19.68 9.61 36.49
N PHE A 86 -19.09 9.01 37.50
CA PHE A 86 -17.87 8.25 37.33
C PHE A 86 -18.07 6.90 36.61
N LEU A 87 -19.29 6.37 36.63
CA LEU A 87 -19.62 5.22 35.76
C LEU A 87 -19.62 5.68 34.28
N PHE A 88 -20.19 6.85 33.99
CA PHE A 88 -20.10 7.44 32.64
C PHE A 88 -18.65 7.69 32.21
N CYS A 89 -17.81 8.25 33.08
CA CYS A 89 -16.37 8.43 32.81
C CYS A 89 -15.68 7.09 32.54
N LYS A 90 -16.02 6.03 33.32
CA LYS A 90 -15.49 4.67 33.11
C LYS A 90 -15.91 4.09 31.75
N ILE A 91 -17.17 4.21 31.40
CA ILE A 91 -17.70 3.75 30.11
C ILE A 91 -16.98 4.50 28.97
N ALA A 92 -16.91 5.83 29.03
CA ALA A 92 -16.20 6.63 28.02
C ALA A 92 -14.74 6.20 27.88
N TYR A 93 -14.02 6.04 29.00
CA TYR A 93 -12.63 5.57 29.01
C TYR A 93 -12.49 4.19 28.35
N VAL A 94 -13.33 3.23 28.76
CA VAL A 94 -13.24 1.86 28.21
C VAL A 94 -13.58 1.84 26.72
N VAL A 95 -14.64 2.54 26.30
CA VAL A 95 -15.03 2.58 24.87
C VAL A 95 -13.91 3.19 24.01
N LEU A 96 -13.37 4.35 24.41
CA LEU A 96 -12.32 5.01 23.63
C LEU A 96 -11.04 4.15 23.50
N ASN A 97 -10.61 3.55 24.59
CA ASN A 97 -9.43 2.67 24.58
C ASN A 97 -9.71 1.32 23.88
N SER A 98 -10.96 0.83 23.88
CA SER A 98 -11.35 -0.35 23.12
C SER A 98 -11.28 -0.10 21.61
N ILE A 99 -11.75 1.07 21.14
CA ILE A 99 -11.64 1.47 19.72
C ILE A 99 -10.16 1.55 19.32
N ALA A 100 -9.32 2.15 20.15
CA ALA A 100 -7.88 2.23 19.90
C ALA A 100 -7.20 0.86 19.87
N LEU A 101 -7.57 -0.03 20.80
CA LEU A 101 -7.06 -1.40 20.82
C LEU A 101 -7.53 -2.19 19.58
N ALA A 102 -8.81 -2.10 19.23
CA ALA A 102 -9.35 -2.76 18.03
C ALA A 102 -8.60 -2.34 16.78
N GLY A 103 -8.39 -1.03 16.57
CA GLY A 103 -7.61 -0.52 15.45
C GLY A 103 -6.20 -1.11 15.38
N ASN A 104 -5.48 -1.18 16.50
CA ASN A 104 -4.14 -1.78 16.54
C ASN A 104 -4.14 -3.29 16.26
N LEU A 105 -5.13 -4.04 16.75
CA LEU A 105 -5.21 -5.48 16.53
C LEU A 105 -5.61 -5.82 15.09
N ILE A 106 -6.56 -5.09 14.50
CA ILE A 106 -6.92 -5.22 13.08
C ILE A 106 -5.69 -4.93 12.22
N ASP A 107 -4.98 -3.88 12.54
CA ASP A 107 -3.79 -3.45 11.80
C ASP A 107 -2.61 -4.43 11.95
N SER A 108 -2.61 -5.27 12.99
CA SER A 108 -1.61 -6.34 13.12
C SER A 108 -1.72 -7.39 12.01
N VAL A 109 -2.93 -7.60 11.47
CA VAL A 109 -3.19 -8.47 10.32
C VAL A 109 -3.03 -7.68 9.02
N TYR A 110 -3.63 -6.50 8.93
CA TYR A 110 -3.64 -5.68 7.73
C TYR A 110 -2.24 -5.22 7.29
N PHE A 111 -1.30 -5.08 8.23
CA PHE A 111 0.10 -4.75 7.95
C PHE A 111 0.78 -5.75 6.99
N GLN A 112 0.46 -7.04 7.09
CA GLN A 112 1.07 -8.08 6.23
C GLN A 112 0.81 -7.81 4.75
N PHE A 113 -0.33 -7.17 4.43
CA PHE A 113 -0.71 -6.81 3.07
C PHE A 113 -0.12 -5.47 2.61
N THR A 114 0.02 -4.52 3.53
CA THR A 114 0.36 -3.13 3.17
C THR A 114 1.81 -2.74 3.48
N GLY A 115 2.48 -3.48 4.37
CA GLY A 115 3.82 -3.15 4.89
C GLY A 115 3.86 -1.84 5.67
N ARG A 116 2.70 -1.28 6.06
CA ARG A 116 2.59 0.00 6.79
C ARG A 116 1.40 0.03 7.74
N ARG A 117 1.41 0.98 8.69
CA ARG A 117 0.24 1.25 9.53
C ARG A 117 -0.87 1.91 8.74
N SER A 118 -2.11 1.54 9.06
CA SER A 118 -3.30 2.15 8.47
C SER A 118 -3.37 3.65 8.77
N THR A 119 -3.71 4.42 7.74
CA THR A 119 -3.98 5.87 7.79
C THR A 119 -5.47 6.15 7.64
N ALA A 120 -5.89 7.42 7.65
CA ALA A 120 -7.30 7.78 7.47
C ALA A 120 -7.87 7.37 6.10
N THR A 121 -7.03 7.07 5.10
CA THR A 121 -7.47 6.60 3.78
C THR A 121 -8.16 5.23 3.85
N VAL A 122 -7.85 4.42 4.87
CA VAL A 122 -8.48 3.09 5.06
C VAL A 122 -10.02 3.17 5.06
N PHE A 123 -10.60 4.25 5.58
CA PHE A 123 -12.06 4.42 5.57
C PHE A 123 -12.63 4.63 4.16
N ASN A 124 -11.86 5.27 3.26
CA ASN A 124 -12.25 5.44 1.86
C ASN A 124 -12.01 4.16 1.05
N GLU A 125 -10.92 3.43 1.34
CA GLU A 125 -10.59 2.16 0.70
C GLU A 125 -11.74 1.15 0.85
N PHE A 126 -12.33 1.08 2.04
CA PHE A 126 -13.44 0.18 2.33
C PHE A 126 -14.84 0.75 2.04
N SER A 127 -14.97 2.04 1.73
CA SER A 127 -16.30 2.68 1.56
C SER A 127 -17.11 2.12 0.39
N ASN A 128 -16.44 1.59 -0.63
CA ASN A 128 -17.04 1.04 -1.85
C ASN A 128 -17.14 -0.49 -1.86
N GLU A 129 -16.75 -1.15 -0.76
CA GLU A 129 -16.84 -2.60 -0.65
C GLU A 129 -18.26 -3.08 -0.29
N GLY A 130 -18.96 -3.66 -1.26
CA GLY A 130 -20.33 -4.18 -1.04
C GLY A 130 -20.41 -5.36 -0.06
N ASN A 131 -19.32 -6.08 0.18
CA ASN A 131 -19.26 -7.27 1.04
C ASN A 131 -18.41 -7.08 2.31
N ILE A 132 -18.23 -5.85 2.77
CA ILE A 132 -17.47 -5.54 3.99
C ILE A 132 -17.81 -6.46 5.16
N ALA A 133 -19.11 -6.64 5.43
CA ALA A 133 -19.55 -7.46 6.57
C ALA A 133 -19.11 -8.93 6.45
N GLY A 134 -19.14 -9.49 5.24
CA GLY A 134 -18.69 -10.86 4.97
C GLY A 134 -17.18 -11.01 5.16
N ILE A 135 -16.41 -10.03 4.69
CA ILE A 135 -14.95 -9.98 4.85
C ILE A 135 -14.59 -9.92 6.34
N PHE A 136 -15.15 -8.95 7.07
CA PHE A 136 -14.87 -8.82 8.51
C PHE A 136 -15.28 -10.06 9.31
N LEU A 137 -16.41 -10.71 8.99
CA LEU A 137 -16.82 -11.94 9.65
C LEU A 137 -15.83 -13.08 9.40
N LYS A 138 -15.35 -13.23 8.18
CA LYS A 138 -14.38 -14.26 7.82
C LYS A 138 -13.05 -14.03 8.56
N GLU A 139 -12.51 -12.81 8.51
CA GLU A 139 -11.30 -12.43 9.24
C GLU A 139 -11.44 -12.61 10.75
N PHE A 140 -12.60 -12.29 11.31
CA PHE A 140 -12.92 -12.49 12.70
C PHE A 140 -12.76 -13.98 13.11
N PHE A 141 -13.20 -14.92 12.29
CA PHE A 141 -13.05 -16.34 12.58
C PHE A 141 -11.64 -16.86 12.35
N ILE A 142 -10.96 -16.38 11.32
CA ILE A 142 -9.55 -16.75 11.04
C ILE A 142 -8.65 -16.28 12.18
N HIS A 143 -8.82 -15.04 12.64
CA HIS A 143 -8.00 -14.41 13.68
C HIS A 143 -8.69 -14.42 15.06
N TRP A 144 -9.47 -15.45 15.37
CA TRP A 144 -10.24 -15.59 16.62
C TRP A 144 -9.41 -15.36 17.87
N TYR A 145 -8.11 -15.68 17.84
CA TYR A 145 -7.19 -15.48 18.96
C TYR A 145 -6.98 -14.00 19.28
N LEU A 146 -6.94 -13.11 18.27
CA LEU A 146 -6.88 -11.66 18.49
C LEU A 146 -8.18 -11.12 19.06
N VAL A 147 -9.31 -11.69 18.66
CA VAL A 147 -10.62 -11.36 19.22
C VAL A 147 -10.69 -11.77 20.70
N LEU A 148 -10.19 -12.96 21.03
CA LEU A 148 -10.09 -13.40 22.42
C LEU A 148 -9.21 -12.47 23.26
N ILE A 149 -8.03 -12.09 22.75
CA ILE A 149 -7.13 -11.13 23.39
C ILE A 149 -7.86 -9.80 23.61
N PHE A 150 -8.56 -9.29 22.58
CA PHE A 150 -9.35 -8.06 22.67
C PHE A 150 -10.36 -8.12 23.81
N VAL A 151 -11.18 -9.17 23.87
CA VAL A 151 -12.18 -9.33 24.93
C VAL A 151 -11.52 -9.41 26.32
N VAL A 152 -10.47 -10.19 26.46
CA VAL A 152 -9.75 -10.35 27.74
C VAL A 152 -9.17 -9.01 28.21
N VAL A 153 -8.53 -8.25 27.30
CA VAL A 153 -7.93 -6.94 27.64
C VAL A 153 -9.01 -5.93 28.02
N ILE A 154 -10.16 -5.91 27.34
CA ILE A 154 -11.27 -5.02 27.69
C ILE A 154 -11.85 -5.38 29.06
N LEU A 155 -12.09 -6.66 29.34
CA LEU A 155 -12.60 -7.11 30.64
C LEU A 155 -11.60 -6.80 31.76
N ALA A 156 -10.30 -7.01 31.51
CA ALA A 156 -9.25 -6.64 32.46
C ALA A 156 -9.22 -5.11 32.69
N THR A 157 -9.29 -4.31 31.61
CA THR A 157 -9.33 -2.85 31.69
C THR A 157 -10.54 -2.36 32.49
N TRP A 158 -11.71 -2.95 32.22
CA TRP A 158 -12.93 -2.65 33.00
C TRP A 158 -12.76 -2.99 34.49
N LYS A 159 -12.14 -4.12 34.81
CA LYS A 159 -11.94 -4.58 36.20
C LYS A 159 -10.89 -3.77 36.95
N ILE A 160 -9.78 -3.41 36.29
CA ILE A 160 -8.63 -2.69 36.87
C ILE A 160 -8.91 -1.19 37.00
N TYR A 161 -9.80 -0.64 36.16
CA TYR A 161 -10.14 0.78 36.18
C TYR A 161 -10.42 1.30 37.60
N ARG A 162 -9.78 2.40 37.96
CA ARG A 162 -9.90 3.03 39.29
C ARG A 162 -10.98 4.09 39.28
N THR A 163 -12.06 3.85 40.02
CA THR A 163 -13.09 4.83 40.27
C THR A 163 -12.71 5.69 41.49
N PRO A 164 -12.63 7.03 41.37
CA PRO A 164 -12.31 7.87 42.54
C PRO A 164 -13.42 7.83 43.56
N SER A 165 -13.04 7.87 44.83
CA SER A 165 -13.96 8.11 45.93
C SER A 165 -14.12 9.61 46.12
N VAL A 166 -15.35 10.13 45.94
CA VAL A 166 -15.65 11.55 46.15
C VAL A 166 -16.16 11.73 47.59
N SER A 167 -15.46 12.54 48.35
CA SER A 167 -15.98 12.99 49.66
C SER A 167 -16.87 14.20 49.47
N THR A 168 -18.11 14.11 49.91
CA THR A 168 -19.11 15.17 49.85
C THR A 168 -18.83 16.39 50.76
N ARG A 169 -17.68 16.38 51.45
CA ARG A 169 -17.27 17.44 52.39
C ARG A 169 -16.23 18.39 51.80
N PHE A 170 -16.40 18.85 50.57
CA PHE A 170 -15.47 19.82 50.02
C PHE A 170 -15.90 21.26 50.33
N ASN A 171 -14.97 22.07 50.90
CA ASN A 171 -15.06 23.50 50.79
C ASN A 171 -15.06 23.88 49.30
N LYS A 172 -16.19 24.40 48.79
CA LYS A 172 -16.39 24.69 47.37
C LYS A 172 -15.28 25.54 46.76
N GLY A 173 -14.82 26.57 47.49
CA GLY A 173 -13.74 27.46 47.02
C GLY A 173 -12.40 26.70 46.84
N ALA A 174 -11.98 25.97 47.86
CA ALA A 174 -10.75 25.18 47.81
C ALA A 174 -10.78 24.06 46.72
N TYR A 175 -11.96 23.46 46.51
CA TYR A 175 -12.16 22.50 45.44
C TYR A 175 -11.91 23.12 44.06
N TYR A 176 -12.56 24.23 43.74
CA TYR A 176 -12.42 24.87 42.45
C TYR A 176 -10.99 25.35 42.20
N ILE A 177 -10.36 26.02 43.17
CA ILE A 177 -8.98 26.50 43.03
C ILE A 177 -8.03 25.31 42.74
N LYS A 178 -8.07 24.28 43.60
CA LYS A 178 -7.19 23.12 43.45
C LYS A 178 -7.39 22.41 42.10
N HIS A 179 -8.63 22.14 41.71
CA HIS A 179 -8.91 21.38 40.49
C HIS A 179 -8.70 22.20 39.22
N SER A 180 -8.94 23.54 39.26
CA SER A 180 -8.62 24.42 38.14
C SER A 180 -7.11 24.48 37.88
N ILE A 181 -6.30 24.69 38.95
CA ILE A 181 -4.84 24.69 38.79
C ILE A 181 -4.35 23.34 38.25
N THR A 182 -4.84 22.22 38.81
CA THR A 182 -4.47 20.90 38.32
C THR A 182 -4.86 20.70 36.86
N PHE A 183 -6.06 21.13 36.47
CA PHE A 183 -6.55 21.02 35.11
C PHE A 183 -5.67 21.80 34.13
N ILE A 184 -5.30 23.03 34.45
CA ILE A 184 -4.41 23.87 33.65
C ILE A 184 -3.02 23.19 33.49
N ILE A 185 -2.47 22.67 34.59
CA ILE A 185 -1.18 21.94 34.56
C ILE A 185 -1.27 20.70 33.64
N VAL A 186 -2.33 19.91 33.77
CA VAL A 186 -2.51 18.70 32.97
C VAL A 186 -2.72 19.04 31.49
N ILE A 187 -3.45 20.10 31.16
CA ILE A 187 -3.57 20.58 29.78
C ILE A 187 -2.19 20.98 29.26
N GLY A 188 -1.42 21.75 30.01
CA GLY A 188 -0.06 22.14 29.61
C GLY A 188 0.84 20.93 29.33
N ILE A 189 0.84 19.93 30.22
CA ILE A 189 1.57 18.67 30.02
C ILE A 189 1.04 17.91 28.80
N SER A 190 -0.28 17.89 28.60
CA SER A 190 -0.90 17.23 27.45
C SER A 190 -0.49 17.88 26.11
N VAL A 191 -0.43 19.21 26.07
CA VAL A 191 0.04 19.95 24.89
C VAL A 191 1.50 19.59 24.58
N ILE A 192 2.38 19.55 25.60
CA ILE A 192 3.78 19.13 25.45
C ILE A 192 3.86 17.69 24.94
N GLY A 193 3.08 16.76 25.50
CA GLY A 193 3.03 15.37 25.09
C GLY A 193 2.53 15.19 23.66
N ILE A 194 1.49 15.91 23.26
CA ILE A 194 0.94 15.91 21.89
C ILE A 194 1.95 16.47 20.88
N ARG A 195 2.69 17.51 21.25
CA ARG A 195 3.77 18.08 20.39
C ARG A 195 4.97 17.16 20.30
N GLY A 196 5.14 16.25 21.26
CA GLY A 196 6.29 15.35 21.31
C GLY A 196 7.57 16.00 21.86
N GLY A 197 7.50 17.15 22.55
CA GLY A 197 8.66 17.80 23.18
C GLY A 197 8.49 19.29 23.50
N ILE A 198 9.51 19.89 24.13
CA ILE A 198 9.50 21.27 24.65
C ILE A 198 10.28 22.25 23.75
N GLY A 199 11.08 21.76 22.80
CA GLY A 199 11.97 22.59 21.96
C GLY A 199 11.23 23.65 21.14
N LYS A 200 11.86 24.83 20.89
CA LYS A 200 11.29 25.92 20.09
C LYS A 200 10.94 25.53 18.65
N ALA A 201 11.70 24.59 18.07
CA ALA A 201 11.51 24.08 16.72
C ALA A 201 10.54 22.87 16.63
N VAL A 202 9.94 22.44 17.76
CA VAL A 202 9.11 21.23 17.78
C VAL A 202 7.74 21.54 17.19
N ARG A 203 7.54 21.09 15.96
CA ARG A 203 6.21 20.96 15.36
C ARG A 203 5.54 19.68 15.90
N PRO A 204 4.20 19.61 15.91
CA PRO A 204 3.54 18.35 16.25
C PRO A 204 4.10 17.20 15.43
N ILE A 205 4.45 16.09 16.08
CA ILE A 205 5.06 14.93 15.41
C ILE A 205 4.14 14.38 14.31
N THR A 206 4.78 13.93 13.24
CA THR A 206 4.13 13.33 12.07
C THR A 206 4.54 11.86 11.95
N ILE A 207 3.92 11.12 11.02
CA ILE A 207 4.27 9.72 10.77
C ILE A 207 5.76 9.59 10.41
N SER A 208 6.27 10.48 9.56
CA SER A 208 7.69 10.46 9.13
C SER A 208 8.69 10.61 10.26
N ASN A 209 8.31 11.22 11.40
CA ASN A 209 9.22 11.30 12.55
C ASN A 209 9.52 9.93 13.18
N ALA A 210 8.80 8.87 12.85
CA ALA A 210 9.11 7.52 13.31
C ALA A 210 10.45 7.00 12.74
N ASN A 211 10.86 7.49 11.56
CA ASN A 211 12.13 7.10 10.94
C ASN A 211 13.38 7.49 11.76
N GLN A 212 13.25 8.42 12.73
CA GLN A 212 14.33 8.78 13.63
C GLN A 212 14.72 7.67 14.64
N TYR A 213 13.90 6.64 14.77
CA TYR A 213 14.05 5.58 15.78
C TYR A 213 14.28 4.20 15.16
N VAL A 214 14.53 4.14 13.86
CA VAL A 214 14.63 2.89 13.11
C VAL A 214 15.76 2.96 12.12
N ASN A 215 16.29 1.81 11.74
CA ASN A 215 17.30 1.69 10.70
C ASN A 215 16.67 1.53 9.31
N ARG A 216 15.46 0.94 9.23
CA ARG A 216 14.74 0.66 8.00
C ARG A 216 13.30 1.18 8.06
N PRO A 217 12.76 1.74 6.95
CA PRO A 217 11.42 2.33 6.92
C PRO A 217 10.30 1.40 7.38
N ILE A 218 10.35 0.11 7.05
CA ILE A 218 9.32 -0.86 7.46
C ILE A 218 9.21 -0.98 8.99
N GLU A 219 10.30 -0.78 9.72
CA GLU A 219 10.36 -0.83 11.17
C GLU A 219 9.58 0.30 11.84
N THR A 220 9.31 1.40 11.12
CA THR A 220 8.46 2.49 11.61
C THR A 220 7.09 2.00 12.05
N ALA A 221 6.58 0.92 11.45
CA ALA A 221 5.32 0.30 11.82
C ALA A 221 5.32 -0.24 13.27
N VAL A 222 6.49 -0.60 13.83
CA VAL A 222 6.62 -0.98 15.24
C VAL A 222 6.64 0.25 16.14
N VAL A 223 7.23 1.36 15.70
CA VAL A 223 7.30 2.63 16.43
C VAL A 223 5.95 3.36 16.43
N LEU A 224 5.26 3.37 15.31
CA LEU A 224 3.92 3.95 15.16
C LEU A 224 2.85 3.09 15.86
N ASN A 225 1.68 3.68 16.05
CA ASN A 225 0.45 2.98 16.40
C ASN A 225 -0.70 3.46 15.51
N THR A 226 -1.69 2.62 15.27
CA THR A 226 -2.79 2.89 14.35
C THR A 226 -3.63 4.11 14.72
N PRO A 227 -4.03 4.33 16.01
CA PRO A 227 -4.73 5.54 16.40
C PRO A 227 -3.98 6.82 16.07
N PHE A 228 -2.67 6.87 16.32
CA PHE A 228 -1.83 8.01 15.95
C PHE A 228 -1.85 8.23 14.43
N SER A 229 -1.58 7.18 13.67
CA SER A 229 -1.49 7.26 12.20
C SER A 229 -2.79 7.76 11.57
N ILE A 230 -3.94 7.23 12.02
CA ILE A 230 -5.26 7.67 11.55
C ILE A 230 -5.50 9.14 11.94
N ILE A 231 -5.36 9.50 13.23
CA ILE A 231 -5.67 10.88 13.71
C ILE A 231 -4.79 11.90 13.01
N ARG A 232 -3.53 11.59 12.75
CA ARG A 232 -2.58 12.52 12.12
C ARG A 232 -2.79 12.71 10.62
N THR A 233 -3.57 11.84 9.98
CA THR A 233 -3.85 11.91 8.55
C THR A 233 -5.27 12.36 8.23
N ILE A 234 -6.18 12.44 9.21
CA ILE A 234 -7.53 13.00 9.00
C ILE A 234 -7.45 14.45 8.49
N GLY A 235 -8.13 14.71 7.38
CA GLY A 235 -8.29 16.05 6.79
C GLY A 235 -7.01 16.69 6.26
N LYS A 236 -5.91 15.96 6.14
CA LYS A 236 -4.72 16.46 5.45
C LYS A 236 -4.91 16.44 3.94
N LYS A 237 -4.38 17.47 3.26
CA LYS A 237 -4.16 17.39 1.82
C LYS A 237 -3.08 16.33 1.59
N ALA A 238 -3.35 15.38 0.71
CA ALA A 238 -2.43 14.31 0.41
C ALA A 238 -1.13 14.83 -0.22
N PHE A 239 -1.25 15.87 -1.05
CA PHE A 239 -0.14 16.40 -1.82
C PHE A 239 0.17 17.84 -1.41
N GLU A 240 1.32 18.03 -0.77
CA GLU A 240 1.92 19.35 -0.52
C GLU A 240 3.14 19.48 -1.46
N THR A 241 3.09 20.46 -2.38
CA THR A 241 4.20 20.68 -3.31
C THR A 241 5.42 21.21 -2.56
N PRO A 242 6.51 20.46 -2.46
CA PRO A 242 7.74 20.95 -1.88
C PRO A 242 8.40 21.94 -2.84
N GLN A 243 9.26 22.82 -2.31
CA GLN A 243 10.06 23.78 -3.08
C GLN A 243 11.55 23.36 -2.99
N TYR A 244 11.90 22.27 -3.65
CA TYR A 244 13.29 21.77 -3.65
C TYR A 244 14.17 22.56 -4.60
N MET A 245 13.62 22.97 -5.74
CA MET A 245 14.31 23.68 -6.80
C MET A 245 13.35 24.58 -7.58
N ASN A 246 13.88 25.47 -8.43
CA ASN A 246 13.06 26.29 -9.32
C ASN A 246 12.48 25.46 -10.48
N ASP A 247 11.46 26.01 -11.17
CA ASP A 247 10.74 25.31 -12.23
C ASP A 247 11.60 24.96 -13.46
N GLU A 248 12.62 25.78 -13.77
CA GLU A 248 13.52 25.55 -14.93
C GLU A 248 14.42 24.34 -14.64
N ASP A 249 15.06 24.35 -13.47
CA ASP A 249 15.93 23.27 -13.01
C ASP A 249 15.14 21.96 -12.86
N MET A 250 13.95 22.03 -12.26
CA MET A 250 13.05 20.87 -12.12
C MET A 250 12.74 20.23 -13.48
N LYS A 251 12.34 21.02 -14.48
CA LYS A 251 12.01 20.52 -15.82
C LYS A 251 13.22 20.03 -16.61
N ALA A 252 14.38 20.64 -16.39
CA ALA A 252 15.63 20.20 -16.99
C ALA A 252 16.13 18.87 -16.40
N THR A 253 15.90 18.65 -15.09
CA THR A 253 16.30 17.43 -14.40
C THR A 253 15.36 16.28 -14.71
N TYR A 254 14.04 16.52 -14.70
CA TYR A 254 13.03 15.48 -14.95
C TYR A 254 11.74 16.08 -15.50
N SER A 255 11.20 15.46 -16.55
CA SER A 255 9.88 15.80 -17.12
C SER A 255 9.07 14.55 -17.42
N PRO A 256 7.83 14.44 -16.90
CA PRO A 256 6.93 13.33 -17.23
C PRO A 256 6.15 13.57 -18.53
N VAL A 257 6.48 14.60 -19.30
CA VAL A 257 5.86 14.88 -20.61
C VAL A 257 6.65 14.16 -21.68
N HIS A 258 5.98 13.27 -22.38
CA HIS A 258 6.52 12.55 -23.53
C HIS A 258 6.07 13.25 -24.81
N THR A 259 7.03 13.54 -25.67
CA THR A 259 6.80 14.11 -27.01
C THR A 259 7.39 13.13 -28.01
N PRO A 260 6.56 12.28 -28.63
CA PRO A 260 7.04 11.30 -29.62
C PRO A 260 7.67 12.00 -30.83
N SER A 261 8.56 11.30 -31.51
CA SER A 261 9.21 11.77 -32.73
C SER A 261 8.24 11.68 -33.92
N ASP A 262 8.23 12.69 -34.78
CA ASP A 262 7.41 12.73 -36.03
C ASP A 262 7.75 11.57 -37.02
N SER A 263 8.81 10.82 -36.76
CA SER A 263 9.28 9.74 -37.64
C SER A 263 8.72 8.36 -37.33
N THR A 264 7.98 8.20 -36.21
CA THR A 264 7.40 6.91 -35.80
C THR A 264 6.10 6.65 -36.55
N LEU A 265 6.03 5.48 -37.23
CA LEU A 265 4.81 5.04 -37.89
C LEU A 265 3.93 4.28 -36.91
N PHE A 266 2.73 4.78 -36.64
CA PHE A 266 1.77 4.10 -35.79
C PHE A 266 1.33 2.76 -36.40
N THR A 267 1.50 1.66 -35.65
CA THR A 267 1.11 0.30 -36.05
C THR A 267 0.00 -0.21 -35.15
N PRO A 268 -1.25 -0.29 -35.62
CA PRO A 268 -2.38 -0.67 -34.77
C PRO A 268 -2.39 -2.17 -34.49
N ARG A 269 -1.81 -2.56 -33.37
CA ARG A 269 -1.89 -3.92 -32.80
C ARG A 269 -2.78 -3.92 -31.57
N ASN A 270 -3.42 -5.04 -31.28
CA ASN A 270 -4.16 -5.18 -30.02
C ASN A 270 -3.21 -5.14 -28.82
N VAL A 271 -3.71 -4.64 -27.70
CA VAL A 271 -2.98 -4.60 -26.43
C VAL A 271 -3.81 -5.32 -25.35
N VAL A 272 -3.17 -6.25 -24.66
CA VAL A 272 -3.79 -7.00 -23.56
C VAL A 272 -2.89 -6.92 -22.33
N VAL A 273 -3.39 -6.30 -21.26
CA VAL A 273 -2.64 -6.11 -20.02
C VAL A 273 -3.21 -7.01 -18.92
N PHE A 274 -2.39 -7.90 -18.39
CA PHE A 274 -2.70 -8.69 -17.22
C PHE A 274 -2.08 -8.04 -15.99
N ILE A 275 -2.91 -7.60 -15.06
CA ILE A 275 -2.51 -7.16 -13.72
C ILE A 275 -2.83 -8.33 -12.78
N MET A 276 -1.79 -9.08 -12.41
CA MET A 276 -1.90 -10.30 -11.62
C MET A 276 -1.89 -9.94 -10.13
N GLU A 277 -2.98 -10.23 -9.43
CA GLU A 277 -3.10 -9.95 -7.99
C GLU A 277 -1.94 -10.57 -7.19
N SER A 278 -1.12 -9.73 -6.56
CA SER A 278 -0.06 -10.13 -5.63
C SER A 278 1.04 -11.06 -6.19
N PHE A 279 1.28 -11.09 -7.50
CA PHE A 279 2.29 -11.94 -8.13
C PHE A 279 3.71 -11.38 -7.97
N GLY A 280 4.28 -11.48 -6.76
CA GLY A 280 5.68 -11.12 -6.50
C GLY A 280 6.68 -11.97 -7.30
N LYS A 281 7.85 -11.41 -7.60
CA LYS A 281 8.93 -12.14 -8.29
C LYS A 281 9.45 -13.34 -7.51
N GLU A 282 9.31 -13.35 -6.20
CA GLU A 282 9.69 -14.47 -5.34
C GLU A 282 9.07 -15.81 -5.81
N TYR A 283 7.85 -15.75 -6.38
CA TYR A 283 7.14 -16.97 -6.79
C TYR A 283 7.57 -17.52 -8.15
N SER A 284 8.49 -16.87 -8.86
CA SER A 284 8.98 -17.24 -10.19
C SER A 284 10.30 -17.99 -10.13
N ALA A 285 10.39 -19.14 -10.78
CA ALA A 285 11.67 -19.80 -11.02
C ALA A 285 12.49 -19.06 -12.09
N TRP A 286 11.84 -18.46 -13.09
CA TRP A 286 12.52 -17.75 -14.18
C TRP A 286 13.28 -16.52 -13.70
N PHE A 287 12.65 -15.68 -12.88
CA PHE A 287 13.28 -14.46 -12.40
C PHE A 287 14.36 -14.73 -11.34
N ASN A 288 14.30 -15.86 -10.64
CA ASN A 288 15.27 -16.25 -9.61
C ASN A 288 16.33 -17.27 -10.08
N ARG A 289 16.34 -17.62 -11.38
CA ARG A 289 17.22 -18.67 -11.92
C ARG A 289 18.72 -18.41 -11.77
N HIS A 290 19.12 -17.17 -11.53
CA HIS A 290 20.51 -16.77 -11.33
C HIS A 290 20.90 -16.63 -9.86
N ASP A 291 19.91 -16.55 -8.98
CA ASP A 291 20.08 -16.30 -7.56
C ASP A 291 19.56 -17.53 -6.78
N HIS A 292 20.38 -18.55 -6.55
CA HIS A 292 20.01 -19.76 -5.79
C HIS A 292 18.77 -20.51 -6.35
N PRO A 293 18.80 -21.02 -7.59
CA PRO A 293 17.62 -21.60 -8.24
C PRO A 293 17.00 -22.78 -7.49
N GLU A 294 17.76 -23.49 -6.66
CA GLU A 294 17.27 -24.59 -5.82
C GLU A 294 16.35 -24.15 -4.69
N GLU A 295 16.39 -22.88 -4.30
CA GLU A 295 15.54 -22.29 -3.27
C GLU A 295 14.19 -21.80 -3.81
N TYR A 296 14.09 -21.64 -5.15
CA TYR A 296 12.93 -21.10 -5.86
C TYR A 296 12.30 -22.13 -6.80
N PRO A 297 11.45 -23.03 -6.29
CA PRO A 297 10.85 -24.09 -7.11
C PRO A 297 9.92 -23.56 -8.21
N GLY A 298 9.45 -22.31 -8.05
CA GLY A 298 8.50 -21.64 -8.95
C GLY A 298 7.06 -22.10 -8.75
N TYR A 299 6.17 -21.13 -8.61
CA TYR A 299 4.73 -21.36 -8.44
C TYR A 299 3.91 -20.84 -9.61
N MET A 300 4.56 -20.28 -10.64
CA MET A 300 3.93 -19.77 -11.86
C MET A 300 4.61 -20.29 -13.14
N PRO A 301 4.64 -21.62 -13.32
CA PRO A 301 5.40 -22.25 -14.41
C PRO A 301 4.91 -21.87 -15.81
N PHE A 302 3.63 -21.54 -15.98
CA PHE A 302 3.12 -21.09 -17.28
C PHE A 302 3.62 -19.68 -17.59
N LEU A 303 3.51 -18.74 -16.65
CA LEU A 303 4.01 -17.37 -16.83
C LEU A 303 5.53 -17.36 -17.00
N ASP A 304 6.27 -18.23 -16.29
CA ASP A 304 7.70 -18.44 -16.48
C ASP A 304 8.01 -18.93 -17.92
N SER A 305 7.17 -19.79 -18.50
CA SER A 305 7.32 -20.23 -19.88
C SER A 305 7.07 -19.11 -20.90
N ILE A 306 6.12 -18.20 -20.63
CA ILE A 306 5.90 -17.00 -21.44
C ILE A 306 7.11 -16.07 -21.33
N ALA A 307 7.64 -15.86 -20.12
CA ALA A 307 8.77 -14.98 -19.85
C ALA A 307 10.02 -15.38 -20.66
N GLN A 308 10.24 -16.67 -20.91
CA GLN A 308 11.35 -17.18 -21.74
C GLN A 308 11.28 -16.70 -23.21
N HIS A 309 10.10 -16.36 -23.69
CA HIS A 309 9.84 -15.90 -25.06
C HIS A 309 9.45 -14.42 -25.13
N SER A 310 9.84 -13.66 -24.11
CA SER A 310 9.40 -12.29 -23.88
C SER A 310 10.58 -11.33 -23.65
N LYS A 311 10.30 -10.03 -23.62
CA LYS A 311 11.22 -9.06 -23.02
C LYS A 311 10.93 -8.98 -21.55
N THR A 312 11.94 -9.24 -20.71
CA THR A 312 11.86 -9.29 -19.26
C THR A 312 13.06 -8.60 -18.62
N TYR A 313 12.94 -8.21 -17.35
CA TYR A 313 13.91 -7.36 -16.66
C TYR A 313 14.31 -7.98 -15.32
N ARG A 314 15.64 -8.10 -15.08
CA ARG A 314 16.16 -8.61 -13.81
C ARG A 314 15.71 -7.75 -12.64
N TYR A 315 15.78 -6.44 -12.80
CA TYR A 315 15.40 -5.46 -11.79
C TYR A 315 14.09 -4.80 -12.20
N SER A 316 12.96 -5.30 -11.68
CA SER A 316 11.63 -4.78 -11.99
C SER A 316 10.79 -4.60 -10.73
N PHE A 317 10.15 -3.43 -10.61
CA PHE A 317 9.56 -2.96 -9.36
C PHE A 317 8.14 -2.45 -9.53
N GLY A 318 7.33 -2.66 -8.49
CA GLY A 318 6.06 -1.99 -8.30
C GLY A 318 6.24 -0.56 -7.80
N ASN A 319 5.24 0.30 -8.07
CA ASN A 319 5.24 1.69 -7.61
C ASN A 319 4.29 1.91 -6.43
N GLY A 320 3.67 0.86 -5.90
CA GLY A 320 2.78 0.89 -4.74
C GLY A 320 2.72 -0.44 -4.02
N ARG A 321 1.95 -0.48 -2.93
CA ARG A 321 1.83 -1.65 -2.04
C ARG A 321 0.39 -2.16 -1.91
N LYS A 322 -0.52 -1.66 -2.73
CA LYS A 322 -1.94 -2.02 -2.74
C LYS A 322 -2.44 -2.06 -4.18
N SER A 323 -3.48 -2.83 -4.42
CA SER A 323 -4.10 -2.96 -5.74
C SER A 323 -4.57 -1.61 -6.31
N ILE A 324 -5.06 -0.71 -5.44
CA ILE A 324 -5.46 0.66 -5.84
C ILE A 324 -4.27 1.55 -6.24
N ASP A 325 -3.05 1.21 -5.85
CA ASP A 325 -1.82 1.88 -6.26
C ASP A 325 -1.31 1.30 -7.60
N GLY A 326 -1.34 -0.04 -7.72
CA GLY A 326 -0.81 -0.76 -8.88
C GLY A 326 -1.55 -0.45 -10.17
N MET A 327 -2.88 -0.36 -10.11
CA MET A 327 -3.69 -0.12 -11.30
C MET A 327 -3.38 1.23 -11.99
N PRO A 328 -3.31 2.39 -11.29
CA PRO A 328 -2.86 3.63 -11.90
C PRO A 328 -1.40 3.60 -12.36
N SER A 329 -0.53 2.89 -11.65
CA SER A 329 0.88 2.77 -12.03
C SER A 329 1.02 2.06 -13.38
N VAL A 330 0.33 0.94 -13.56
CA VAL A 330 0.37 0.13 -14.78
C VAL A 330 -0.31 0.83 -15.95
N LEU A 331 -1.53 1.36 -15.74
CA LEU A 331 -2.38 1.82 -16.84
C LEU A 331 -2.20 3.29 -17.18
N SER A 332 -1.66 4.10 -16.27
CA SER A 332 -1.55 5.56 -16.42
C SER A 332 -0.16 6.11 -16.12
N GLY A 333 0.81 5.25 -15.81
CA GLY A 333 2.17 5.69 -15.52
C GLY A 333 2.27 6.64 -14.32
N ILE A 334 1.42 6.47 -13.30
CA ILE A 334 1.34 7.34 -12.12
C ILE A 334 1.85 6.57 -10.90
N PRO A 335 3.01 6.92 -10.30
CA PRO A 335 3.49 6.26 -9.09
C PRO A 335 2.64 6.64 -7.88
N MET A 336 2.63 5.80 -6.86
CA MET A 336 2.01 6.12 -5.57
C MET A 336 3.00 6.84 -4.67
N PHE A 337 2.75 8.12 -4.40
CA PHE A 337 3.46 8.89 -3.39
C PHE A 337 2.51 9.41 -2.31
N VAL A 338 2.88 9.20 -1.05
CA VAL A 338 2.18 9.62 0.17
C VAL A 338 0.85 8.90 0.37
N GLU A 339 -0.09 9.05 -0.57
CA GLU A 339 -1.42 8.44 -0.55
C GLU A 339 -1.83 8.03 -1.97
N PRO A 340 -2.62 6.96 -2.13
CA PRO A 340 -3.20 6.62 -3.43
C PRO A 340 -3.96 7.81 -3.99
N PHE A 341 -3.54 8.36 -5.14
CA PHE A 341 -4.10 9.61 -5.63
C PHE A 341 -5.61 9.54 -5.85
N PHE A 342 -6.10 8.36 -6.26
CA PHE A 342 -7.52 8.16 -6.54
C PHE A 342 -8.41 8.19 -5.28
N LEU A 343 -7.82 8.11 -4.08
CA LEU A 343 -8.52 8.31 -2.78
C LEU A 343 -8.40 9.74 -2.26
N THR A 344 -7.82 10.63 -3.03
CA THR A 344 -7.63 12.06 -2.69
C THR A 344 -8.49 12.94 -3.59
N PRO A 345 -8.57 14.25 -3.34
CA PRO A 345 -9.22 15.18 -4.28
C PRO A 345 -8.65 15.16 -5.68
N ALA A 346 -7.38 14.74 -5.87
CA ALA A 346 -6.77 14.59 -7.20
C ALA A 346 -7.41 13.46 -8.05
N SER A 347 -8.27 12.64 -7.47
CA SER A 347 -9.09 11.66 -8.20
C SER A 347 -10.02 12.28 -9.26
N LEU A 348 -10.28 13.59 -9.15
CA LEU A 348 -11.06 14.35 -10.12
C LEU A 348 -10.23 14.89 -11.30
N ASN A 349 -8.92 14.74 -11.24
CA ASN A 349 -8.03 15.15 -12.32
C ASN A 349 -8.27 14.30 -13.58
N LYS A 350 -8.07 14.92 -14.74
CA LYS A 350 -7.98 14.18 -15.99
C LYS A 350 -6.68 13.37 -15.99
N VAL A 351 -6.73 12.16 -16.52
CA VAL A 351 -5.64 11.18 -16.44
C VAL A 351 -5.26 10.72 -17.84
N SER A 352 -4.00 10.85 -18.24
CA SER A 352 -3.45 10.08 -19.38
C SER A 352 -3.38 8.61 -19.00
N SER A 353 -3.70 7.72 -19.94
CA SER A 353 -3.66 6.28 -19.75
C SER A 353 -3.51 5.55 -21.09
N ILE A 354 -3.10 4.29 -21.08
CA ILE A 354 -3.06 3.47 -22.30
C ILE A 354 -4.41 3.48 -23.02
N ALA A 355 -5.52 3.28 -22.30
CA ALA A 355 -6.85 3.27 -22.90
C ALA A 355 -7.26 4.64 -23.42
N GLY A 356 -7.03 5.71 -22.65
CA GLY A 356 -7.36 7.09 -23.02
C GLY A 356 -6.62 7.55 -24.26
N GLU A 357 -5.31 7.27 -24.33
CA GLU A 357 -4.50 7.65 -25.49
C GLU A 357 -4.88 6.82 -26.74
N LEU A 358 -5.11 5.51 -26.60
CA LEU A 358 -5.50 4.65 -27.73
C LEU A 358 -6.95 4.90 -28.22
N ASN A 359 -7.82 5.49 -27.39
CA ASN A 359 -9.12 5.98 -27.88
C ASN A 359 -8.96 7.05 -28.99
N ASN A 360 -7.88 7.87 -28.96
CA ASN A 360 -7.56 8.82 -30.01
C ASN A 360 -7.13 8.15 -31.32
N LYS A 361 -6.94 6.83 -31.31
CA LYS A 361 -6.56 5.97 -32.45
C LYS A 361 -7.64 4.94 -32.78
N ASP A 362 -8.90 5.22 -32.44
CA ASP A 362 -10.09 4.41 -32.72
C ASP A 362 -10.08 3.00 -32.12
N TYR A 363 -9.32 2.79 -31.05
CA TYR A 363 -9.37 1.51 -30.32
C TYR A 363 -10.69 1.32 -29.59
N TYR A 364 -11.13 0.07 -29.55
CA TYR A 364 -12.09 -0.37 -28.53
C TYR A 364 -11.36 -0.66 -27.23
N THR A 365 -11.86 -0.16 -26.09
CA THR A 365 -11.17 -0.28 -24.80
C THR A 365 -12.08 -0.85 -23.72
N ALA A 366 -11.63 -1.89 -23.01
CA ALA A 366 -12.42 -2.55 -21.96
C ALA A 366 -11.56 -2.99 -20.78
N PHE A 367 -12.09 -2.82 -19.57
CA PHE A 367 -11.47 -3.26 -18.33
C PHE A 367 -12.27 -4.42 -17.70
N PHE A 368 -11.57 -5.44 -17.21
CA PHE A 368 -12.13 -6.64 -16.63
C PHE A 368 -11.66 -6.87 -15.20
N HIS A 369 -12.60 -7.15 -14.29
CA HIS A 369 -12.27 -7.52 -12.91
C HIS A 369 -13.42 -8.33 -12.29
N GLY A 370 -13.16 -9.56 -11.84
CA GLY A 370 -14.18 -10.51 -11.37
C GLY A 370 -14.91 -10.15 -10.07
N ALA A 371 -14.54 -9.07 -9.39
CA ALA A 371 -15.19 -8.59 -8.17
C ALA A 371 -16.52 -7.85 -8.47
N PRO A 372 -17.37 -7.59 -7.44
CA PRO A 372 -18.54 -6.73 -7.59
C PRO A 372 -18.17 -5.38 -8.20
N ASN A 373 -18.99 -4.91 -9.15
CA ASN A 373 -18.77 -3.61 -9.78
C ASN A 373 -18.70 -2.49 -8.73
N GLY A 374 -17.72 -1.61 -8.87
CA GLY A 374 -17.44 -0.55 -7.89
C GLY A 374 -16.53 -0.96 -6.73
N SER A 375 -16.18 -2.25 -6.58
CA SER A 375 -15.21 -2.70 -5.59
C SER A 375 -13.90 -1.92 -5.70
N MET A 376 -13.36 -1.48 -4.56
CA MET A 376 -12.11 -0.70 -4.42
C MET A 376 -12.01 0.53 -5.35
N GLY A 377 -13.11 0.98 -5.96
CA GLY A 377 -13.12 2.09 -6.90
C GLY A 377 -12.55 1.78 -8.30
N PHE A 378 -12.34 0.51 -8.64
CA PHE A 378 -11.74 0.09 -9.92
C PHE A 378 -12.54 0.52 -11.12
N GLU A 379 -13.87 0.35 -11.09
CA GLU A 379 -14.74 0.83 -12.17
C GLU A 379 -14.64 2.35 -12.35
N ALA A 380 -14.65 3.09 -11.24
CA ALA A 380 -14.52 4.55 -11.29
C ALA A 380 -13.18 4.98 -11.89
N PHE A 381 -12.07 4.32 -11.52
CA PHE A 381 -10.77 4.58 -12.12
C PHE A 381 -10.75 4.18 -13.61
N ALA A 382 -11.26 3.00 -13.97
CA ALA A 382 -11.31 2.56 -15.37
C ALA A 382 -12.05 3.57 -16.26
N ARG A 383 -13.18 4.10 -15.77
CA ARG A 383 -13.91 5.18 -16.47
C ARG A 383 -13.08 6.46 -16.60
N ALA A 384 -12.44 6.91 -15.51
CA ALA A 384 -11.56 8.10 -15.52
C ALA A 384 -10.35 7.90 -16.44
N ALA A 385 -9.83 6.69 -16.54
CA ALA A 385 -8.74 6.30 -17.44
C ALA A 385 -9.18 6.07 -18.89
N GLY A 386 -10.45 6.31 -19.23
CA GLY A 386 -10.95 6.28 -20.61
C GLY A 386 -11.35 4.91 -21.15
N PHE A 387 -11.46 3.88 -20.32
CA PHE A 387 -12.05 2.61 -20.75
C PHE A 387 -13.53 2.79 -21.11
N LYS A 388 -13.92 2.35 -22.32
CA LYS A 388 -15.31 2.46 -22.82
C LYS A 388 -16.24 1.53 -22.07
N ASP A 389 -15.78 0.30 -21.82
CA ASP A 389 -16.57 -0.71 -21.13
C ASP A 389 -15.83 -1.26 -19.89
N TYR A 390 -16.63 -1.69 -18.91
CA TYR A 390 -16.19 -2.37 -17.71
C TYR A 390 -16.97 -3.68 -17.57
N TYR A 391 -16.27 -4.78 -17.42
CA TYR A 391 -16.84 -6.10 -17.23
C TYR A 391 -16.45 -6.63 -15.83
N GLY A 392 -17.41 -6.62 -14.93
CA GLY A 392 -17.26 -7.11 -13.56
C GLY A 392 -18.11 -8.35 -13.27
N MET A 393 -18.35 -8.58 -12.00
CA MET A 393 -19.22 -9.67 -11.54
C MET A 393 -20.66 -9.51 -12.06
N THR A 394 -21.13 -8.28 -12.25
CA THR A 394 -22.47 -8.00 -12.76
C THR A 394 -22.63 -8.54 -14.18
N GLU A 395 -21.71 -8.24 -15.08
CA GLU A 395 -21.70 -8.68 -16.47
C GLU A 395 -21.46 -10.17 -16.59
N TYR A 396 -20.61 -10.75 -15.70
CA TYR A 396 -20.41 -12.19 -15.62
C TYR A 396 -21.72 -12.91 -15.23
N LYS A 397 -22.41 -12.42 -14.23
CA LYS A 397 -23.69 -13.02 -13.75
C LYS A 397 -24.85 -12.83 -14.70
N ALA A 398 -24.82 -11.82 -15.56
CA ALA A 398 -25.84 -11.62 -16.58
C ALA A 398 -25.76 -12.62 -17.74
N ASP A 399 -24.70 -13.41 -17.81
CA ASP A 399 -24.57 -14.56 -18.71
C ASP A 399 -25.16 -15.81 -18.02
N ASP A 400 -26.48 -15.98 -18.08
CA ASP A 400 -27.26 -17.01 -17.36
C ASP A 400 -26.80 -18.42 -17.71
N ASP A 401 -26.33 -18.66 -18.93
CA ASP A 401 -25.82 -19.96 -19.37
C ASP A 401 -24.46 -20.31 -18.77
N ARG A 402 -23.69 -19.30 -18.35
CA ARG A 402 -22.35 -19.42 -17.81
C ARG A 402 -22.30 -19.50 -16.29
N TYR A 403 -22.96 -18.55 -15.63
CA TYR A 403 -22.82 -18.35 -14.18
C TYR A 403 -23.36 -19.53 -13.36
N LYS A 404 -22.52 -19.99 -12.44
CA LYS A 404 -22.88 -20.92 -11.36
C LYS A 404 -22.53 -20.33 -10.02
N PRO A 405 -23.30 -20.56 -8.95
CA PRO A 405 -22.95 -20.09 -7.61
C PRO A 405 -21.55 -20.52 -7.13
N SER A 406 -21.03 -21.65 -7.63
CA SER A 406 -19.69 -22.17 -7.33
C SER A 406 -18.57 -21.37 -7.98
N ASP A 407 -18.87 -20.47 -8.94
CA ASP A 407 -17.88 -19.67 -9.64
C ASP A 407 -17.42 -18.46 -8.80
N TYR A 408 -18.17 -18.13 -7.76
CA TYR A 408 -17.84 -17.08 -6.79
C TYR A 408 -17.04 -17.67 -5.62
N ASP A 409 -15.94 -17.03 -5.23
CA ASP A 409 -15.07 -17.49 -4.14
C ASP A 409 -15.68 -17.37 -2.73
N GLY A 410 -16.84 -16.73 -2.64
CA GLY A 410 -17.55 -16.48 -1.38
C GLY A 410 -17.05 -15.26 -0.62
N THR A 411 -16.05 -14.53 -1.12
CA THR A 411 -15.43 -13.38 -0.44
C THR A 411 -15.27 -12.18 -1.36
N TRP A 412 -14.47 -12.32 -2.44
CA TRP A 412 -14.02 -11.19 -3.25
C TRP A 412 -14.59 -11.21 -4.67
N ALA A 413 -14.40 -12.31 -5.41
CA ALA A 413 -14.59 -12.29 -6.85
C ALA A 413 -15.03 -13.64 -7.43
N ILE A 414 -15.37 -13.63 -8.70
CA ILE A 414 -15.42 -14.84 -9.53
C ILE A 414 -14.01 -15.41 -9.62
N TRP A 415 -13.88 -16.74 -9.49
CA TRP A 415 -12.60 -17.41 -9.61
C TRP A 415 -11.89 -17.08 -10.93
N ASP A 416 -10.58 -16.89 -10.88
CA ASP A 416 -9.78 -16.50 -12.07
C ASP A 416 -9.96 -17.46 -13.23
N GLU A 417 -10.10 -18.76 -13.00
CA GLU A 417 -10.32 -19.73 -14.07
C GLU A 417 -11.58 -19.41 -14.87
N GLU A 418 -12.70 -19.25 -14.20
CA GLU A 418 -13.99 -18.94 -14.82
C GLU A 418 -14.00 -17.55 -15.43
N PHE A 419 -13.43 -16.58 -14.72
CA PHE A 419 -13.43 -15.19 -15.17
C PHE A 419 -12.52 -14.96 -16.38
N LEU A 420 -11.36 -15.59 -16.44
CA LEU A 420 -10.45 -15.49 -17.60
C LEU A 420 -11.03 -16.22 -18.84
N GLN A 421 -11.85 -17.26 -18.67
CA GLN A 421 -12.61 -17.86 -19.79
C GLN A 421 -13.69 -16.92 -20.31
N PHE A 422 -14.41 -16.23 -19.43
CA PHE A 422 -15.36 -15.18 -19.80
C PHE A 422 -14.64 -14.03 -20.54
N TYR A 423 -13.50 -13.61 -20.03
CA TYR A 423 -12.68 -12.58 -20.65
C TYR A 423 -12.30 -12.96 -22.09
N ALA A 424 -11.78 -14.17 -22.31
CA ALA A 424 -11.44 -14.65 -23.65
C ALA A 424 -12.65 -14.66 -24.60
N ASP A 425 -13.82 -15.08 -24.11
CA ASP A 425 -15.04 -15.10 -24.93
C ASP A 425 -15.51 -13.70 -25.30
N LYS A 426 -15.43 -12.74 -24.38
CA LYS A 426 -15.77 -11.35 -24.68
C LYS A 426 -14.80 -10.74 -25.70
N MET A 427 -13.50 -11.00 -25.56
CA MET A 427 -12.50 -10.51 -26.52
C MET A 427 -12.77 -10.99 -27.95
N ASN A 428 -13.32 -12.20 -28.15
CA ASN A 428 -13.70 -12.72 -29.45
C ASN A 428 -14.83 -11.93 -30.13
N THR A 429 -15.52 -11.08 -29.38
CA THR A 429 -16.61 -10.21 -29.91
C THR A 429 -16.14 -8.78 -30.22
N PHE A 430 -14.91 -8.43 -29.87
CA PHE A 430 -14.42 -7.08 -30.02
C PHE A 430 -13.88 -6.80 -31.43
N LYS A 431 -14.11 -5.59 -31.88
CA LYS A 431 -13.51 -5.09 -33.12
C LYS A 431 -12.05 -4.71 -32.87
N GLU A 432 -11.16 -5.20 -33.74
CA GLU A 432 -9.76 -4.76 -33.74
C GLU A 432 -9.59 -3.36 -34.37
N PRO A 433 -8.64 -2.54 -33.94
CA PRO A 433 -7.77 -2.82 -32.80
C PRO A 433 -8.48 -2.61 -31.46
N PHE A 434 -8.13 -3.42 -30.46
CA PHE A 434 -8.64 -3.25 -29.11
C PHE A 434 -7.50 -3.16 -28.07
N MET A 435 -7.78 -2.46 -26.97
CA MET A 435 -6.96 -2.47 -25.77
C MET A 435 -7.81 -2.95 -24.60
N THR A 436 -7.38 -4.02 -23.95
CA THR A 436 -8.07 -4.55 -22.79
C THR A 436 -7.11 -4.75 -21.63
N ALA A 437 -7.62 -4.56 -20.42
CA ALA A 437 -6.90 -4.90 -19.19
C ALA A 437 -7.75 -5.82 -18.34
N VAL A 438 -7.13 -6.83 -17.74
CA VAL A 438 -7.77 -7.69 -16.75
C VAL A 438 -6.97 -7.67 -15.45
N PHE A 439 -7.72 -7.54 -14.34
CA PHE A 439 -7.17 -7.61 -13.00
C PHE A 439 -7.67 -8.91 -12.35
N THR A 440 -6.75 -9.82 -12.00
CA THR A 440 -7.08 -11.10 -11.35
C THR A 440 -7.42 -10.91 -9.87
N ALA A 441 -7.95 -11.93 -9.20
CA ALA A 441 -8.39 -11.80 -7.81
C ALA A 441 -8.14 -13.03 -6.94
N SER A 442 -7.91 -14.22 -7.51
CA SER A 442 -7.93 -15.48 -6.74
C SER A 442 -6.72 -15.68 -5.82
N SER A 443 -5.64 -14.92 -6.00
CA SER A 443 -4.48 -14.91 -5.11
C SER A 443 -4.60 -13.89 -3.97
N HIS A 444 -5.74 -13.23 -3.82
CA HIS A 444 -6.03 -12.34 -2.69
C HIS A 444 -6.26 -13.13 -1.40
N HIS A 445 -5.93 -12.51 -0.25
CA HIS A 445 -6.28 -13.07 1.06
C HIS A 445 -7.80 -13.36 1.15
N PRO A 446 -8.25 -14.46 1.72
CA PRO A 446 -7.59 -15.37 2.67
C PRO A 446 -6.90 -16.60 2.03
N PHE A 447 -6.39 -16.47 0.81
CA PHE A 447 -5.57 -17.49 0.15
C PHE A 447 -6.25 -18.85 0.03
N VAL A 448 -7.43 -18.85 -0.56
CA VAL A 448 -8.20 -20.07 -0.85
C VAL A 448 -8.25 -20.33 -2.36
N ILE A 449 -8.41 -21.60 -2.73
CA ILE A 449 -8.62 -22.02 -4.09
C ILE A 449 -9.92 -22.82 -4.18
N PRO A 450 -10.52 -23.01 -5.37
CA PRO A 450 -11.72 -23.84 -5.52
C PRO A 450 -11.50 -25.24 -4.96
N GLN A 451 -12.48 -25.77 -4.22
CA GLN A 451 -12.40 -27.09 -3.56
C GLN A 451 -12.01 -28.22 -4.51
N ARG A 452 -12.39 -28.14 -5.79
CA ARG A 452 -12.03 -29.12 -6.83
C ARG A 452 -10.50 -29.24 -7.05
N TYR A 453 -9.72 -28.26 -6.56
CA TYR A 453 -8.25 -28.20 -6.68
C TYR A 453 -7.50 -28.39 -5.37
N ASN A 454 -8.18 -28.74 -4.26
CA ASN A 454 -7.54 -28.81 -2.94
C ASN A 454 -6.25 -29.66 -2.89
N ASN A 455 -6.15 -30.71 -3.69
CA ASN A 455 -4.99 -31.62 -3.74
C ASN A 455 -4.22 -31.53 -5.08
N HIS A 456 -4.46 -30.50 -5.88
CA HIS A 456 -3.87 -30.36 -7.20
C HIS A 456 -2.54 -29.61 -7.18
N PHE A 457 -2.43 -28.61 -6.35
CA PHE A 457 -1.25 -27.77 -6.20
C PHE A 457 -0.51 -28.11 -4.93
N ALA A 458 0.83 -28.02 -4.96
CA ALA A 458 1.66 -28.21 -3.78
C ALA A 458 1.38 -27.08 -2.76
N GLU A 459 1.44 -27.42 -1.49
CA GLU A 459 1.49 -26.43 -0.43
C GLU A 459 2.84 -25.73 -0.47
N GLY A 460 2.83 -24.40 -0.45
CA GLY A 460 4.05 -23.60 -0.42
C GLY A 460 4.57 -23.34 0.99
N LYS A 461 5.55 -22.46 1.09
CA LYS A 461 6.07 -21.95 2.38
C LYS A 461 5.14 -20.91 3.01
N VAL A 462 4.45 -20.16 2.16
CA VAL A 462 3.41 -19.20 2.53
C VAL A 462 2.11 -19.51 1.78
N PRO A 463 0.93 -19.24 2.37
CA PRO A 463 -0.36 -19.66 1.82
C PRO A 463 -0.66 -19.18 0.41
N ILE A 464 -0.15 -17.99 0.02
CA ILE A 464 -0.40 -17.38 -1.29
C ILE A 464 0.18 -18.21 -2.44
N GLU A 465 1.29 -18.93 -2.25
CA GLU A 465 2.00 -19.65 -3.31
C GLU A 465 1.10 -20.68 -4.03
N LYS A 466 0.24 -21.33 -3.26
CA LYS A 466 -0.78 -22.25 -3.81
C LYS A 466 -1.81 -21.51 -4.68
N CYS A 467 -2.21 -20.30 -4.28
CA CYS A 467 -3.15 -19.47 -5.03
C CYS A 467 -2.50 -18.91 -6.30
N VAL A 468 -1.23 -18.54 -6.25
CA VAL A 468 -0.44 -18.17 -7.44
C VAL A 468 -0.43 -19.31 -8.46
N SER A 469 -0.18 -20.55 -8.01
CA SER A 469 -0.19 -21.72 -8.90
C SER A 469 -1.58 -21.98 -9.52
N TYR A 470 -2.64 -21.72 -8.78
CA TYR A 470 -3.99 -21.79 -9.31
C TYR A 470 -4.27 -20.71 -10.38
N SER A 471 -3.91 -19.46 -10.10
CA SER A 471 -4.11 -18.35 -11.06
C SER A 471 -3.22 -18.49 -12.30
N ASP A 472 -2.01 -19.05 -12.14
CA ASP A 472 -1.13 -19.39 -13.27
C ASP A 472 -1.75 -20.49 -14.16
N MET A 473 -2.38 -21.50 -13.57
CA MET A 473 -3.14 -22.51 -14.32
C MET A 473 -4.33 -21.88 -15.04
N ALA A 474 -5.07 -20.94 -14.40
CA ALA A 474 -6.17 -20.24 -15.02
C ALA A 474 -5.70 -19.39 -16.22
N LEU A 475 -4.55 -18.71 -16.07
CA LEU A 475 -3.89 -17.98 -17.15
C LEU A 475 -3.51 -18.90 -18.32
N ARG A 476 -2.93 -20.07 -18.03
CA ARG A 476 -2.65 -21.08 -19.06
C ARG A 476 -3.88 -21.44 -19.87
N ARG A 477 -5.01 -21.70 -19.20
CA ARG A 477 -6.29 -22.07 -19.88
C ARG A 477 -6.85 -20.91 -20.73
N PHE A 478 -6.64 -19.67 -20.30
CA PHE A 478 -6.93 -18.51 -21.14
C PHE A 478 -6.10 -18.56 -22.42
N PHE A 479 -4.79 -18.79 -22.33
CA PHE A 479 -3.91 -18.84 -23.49
C PHE A 479 -4.16 -20.02 -24.39
N ASP A 480 -4.54 -21.20 -23.85
CA ASP A 480 -4.93 -22.36 -24.66
C ASP A 480 -6.11 -22.03 -25.58
N LYS A 481 -7.03 -21.18 -25.11
CA LYS A 481 -8.15 -20.68 -25.92
C LYS A 481 -7.74 -19.52 -26.83
N ALA A 482 -7.00 -18.55 -26.32
CA ALA A 482 -6.57 -17.36 -27.05
C ALA A 482 -5.74 -17.70 -28.29
N LYS A 483 -4.85 -18.69 -28.19
CA LYS A 483 -4.01 -19.16 -29.33
C LYS A 483 -4.80 -19.63 -30.53
N THR A 484 -6.08 -19.95 -30.38
CA THR A 484 -6.96 -20.39 -31.49
C THR A 484 -7.66 -19.23 -32.18
N GLN A 485 -7.51 -18.00 -31.66
CA GLN A 485 -8.21 -16.82 -32.15
C GLN A 485 -7.36 -16.01 -33.14
N GLU A 486 -8.02 -15.37 -34.09
CA GLU A 486 -7.37 -14.58 -35.14
C GLU A 486 -6.58 -13.40 -34.57
N TRP A 487 -7.10 -12.73 -33.53
CA TRP A 487 -6.48 -11.58 -32.88
C TRP A 487 -5.19 -11.91 -32.12
N TYR A 488 -4.96 -13.18 -31.76
CA TYR A 488 -3.83 -13.59 -30.91
C TYR A 488 -2.46 -13.14 -31.46
N ASN A 489 -2.21 -13.40 -32.75
CA ASN A 489 -0.93 -13.06 -33.36
C ASN A 489 -0.76 -11.55 -33.64
N ASN A 490 -1.84 -10.78 -33.60
CA ASN A 490 -1.82 -9.32 -33.73
C ASN A 490 -1.85 -8.61 -32.37
N THR A 491 -1.34 -9.25 -31.31
CA THR A 491 -1.50 -8.75 -29.93
C THR A 491 -0.16 -8.63 -29.22
N LEU A 492 0.05 -7.48 -28.56
CA LEU A 492 1.02 -7.32 -27.50
C LEU A 492 0.37 -7.68 -26.16
N PHE A 493 0.90 -8.69 -25.49
CA PHE A 493 0.52 -9.08 -24.14
C PHE A 493 1.51 -8.49 -23.15
N VAL A 494 1.00 -7.87 -22.10
CA VAL A 494 1.79 -7.31 -21.00
C VAL A 494 1.36 -7.99 -19.70
N PHE A 495 2.33 -8.45 -18.90
CA PHE A 495 2.05 -9.04 -17.59
C PHE A 495 2.86 -8.32 -16.52
N THR A 496 2.18 -8.00 -15.44
CA THR A 496 2.81 -7.55 -14.20
C THR A 496 1.93 -7.92 -13.01
N ALA A 497 2.46 -7.83 -11.79
CA ALA A 497 1.61 -7.83 -10.61
C ALA A 497 1.12 -6.41 -10.30
N ASP A 498 0.11 -6.29 -9.46
CA ASP A 498 -0.27 -5.01 -8.86
C ASP A 498 0.71 -4.59 -7.75
N HIS A 499 1.07 -5.53 -6.88
CA HIS A 499 2.06 -5.42 -5.81
C HIS A 499 2.57 -6.81 -5.40
N THR A 500 3.49 -6.86 -4.46
CA THR A 500 3.90 -8.10 -3.77
C THR A 500 3.03 -8.34 -2.53
N ASN A 501 3.11 -9.55 -1.97
CA ASN A 501 2.36 -9.92 -0.76
C ASN A 501 3.27 -10.65 0.24
N GLU A 502 2.79 -11.76 0.82
CA GLU A 502 3.56 -12.58 1.74
C GLU A 502 4.84 -13.09 1.08
N SER A 503 5.93 -13.06 1.83
CA SER A 503 7.23 -13.53 1.39
C SER A 503 7.85 -14.42 2.46
N HIS A 504 8.68 -15.37 2.10
CA HIS A 504 9.45 -16.15 3.08
C HIS A 504 10.97 -15.95 2.96
N HIS A 505 11.47 -15.58 1.79
CA HIS A 505 12.90 -15.28 1.60
C HIS A 505 13.25 -13.88 2.11
N PRO A 506 14.37 -13.71 2.82
CA PRO A 506 14.74 -12.42 3.44
C PRO A 506 14.92 -11.27 2.45
N GLU A 507 15.42 -11.54 1.24
CA GLU A 507 15.64 -10.57 0.17
C GLU A 507 14.33 -9.97 -0.36
N TYR A 508 13.20 -10.66 -0.22
CA TYR A 508 11.87 -10.18 -0.58
C TYR A 508 11.09 -9.55 0.59
N LYS A 509 11.72 -9.45 1.79
CA LYS A 509 11.13 -8.84 2.99
C LYS A 509 11.70 -7.48 3.35
N ASN A 510 12.73 -7.00 2.65
CA ASN A 510 13.33 -5.70 2.88
C ASN A 510 12.68 -4.61 1.99
N GLU A 511 13.13 -3.37 2.14
CA GLU A 511 12.58 -2.19 1.48
C GLU A 511 12.69 -2.20 -0.04
N LEU A 512 13.55 -3.03 -0.61
CA LEU A 512 13.67 -3.25 -2.05
C LEU A 512 12.74 -4.39 -2.50
N GLY A 513 12.91 -5.55 -1.89
CA GLY A 513 12.26 -6.79 -2.32
C GLY A 513 10.74 -6.76 -2.21
N ILE A 514 10.19 -6.00 -1.23
CA ILE A 514 8.73 -5.82 -1.11
C ILE A 514 8.10 -5.09 -2.30
N PHE A 515 8.88 -4.56 -3.23
CA PHE A 515 8.40 -3.94 -4.46
C PHE A 515 8.73 -4.75 -5.71
N GLU A 516 9.41 -5.89 -5.60
CA GLU A 516 9.82 -6.65 -6.77
C GLU A 516 8.68 -7.43 -7.41
N VAL A 517 8.22 -6.96 -8.57
CA VAL A 517 7.17 -7.58 -9.39
C VAL A 517 7.69 -7.92 -10.78
N PRO A 518 7.18 -8.96 -11.45
CA PRO A 518 7.53 -9.23 -12.83
C PRO A 518 7.00 -8.14 -13.75
N ILE A 519 7.75 -7.80 -14.81
CA ILE A 519 7.29 -7.02 -15.95
C ILE A 519 7.70 -7.77 -17.21
N ILE A 520 6.71 -8.15 -18.02
CA ILE A 520 6.86 -9.06 -19.16
C ILE A 520 6.11 -8.48 -20.35
N PHE A 521 6.79 -8.34 -21.51
CA PHE A 521 6.18 -7.99 -22.78
C PHE A 521 6.31 -9.15 -23.74
N TYR A 522 5.19 -9.63 -24.26
CA TYR A 522 5.09 -10.79 -25.15
C TYR A 522 4.29 -10.48 -26.40
N ALA A 523 4.90 -10.63 -27.57
CA ALA A 523 4.27 -10.38 -28.88
C ALA A 523 4.48 -11.59 -29.80
N PRO A 524 3.64 -12.65 -29.68
CA PRO A 524 3.90 -13.94 -30.34
C PRO A 524 3.88 -13.88 -31.88
N GLY A 525 3.14 -12.99 -32.50
CA GLY A 525 3.04 -12.87 -33.96
C GLY A 525 3.89 -11.76 -34.56
N ASP A 526 4.70 -11.08 -33.77
CA ASP A 526 5.60 -10.04 -34.25
C ASP A 526 7.03 -10.58 -34.46
N SER A 527 7.39 -10.83 -35.71
CA SER A 527 8.72 -11.33 -36.06
C SER A 527 9.86 -10.34 -35.78
N SER A 528 9.53 -9.05 -35.60
CA SER A 528 10.50 -8.01 -35.21
C SER A 528 10.74 -7.96 -33.70
N PHE A 529 9.85 -8.55 -32.91
CA PHE A 529 9.92 -8.59 -31.47
C PHE A 529 10.85 -9.71 -31.00
N SER A 530 12.09 -9.37 -30.69
CA SER A 530 13.07 -10.34 -30.19
C SER A 530 12.96 -10.49 -28.67
N PRO A 531 12.76 -11.72 -28.16
CA PRO A 531 12.84 -11.97 -26.71
C PRO A 531 14.21 -11.56 -26.15
N ALA A 532 14.21 -10.95 -24.97
CA ALA A 532 15.43 -10.52 -24.29
C ALA A 532 15.24 -10.53 -22.77
N TYR A 533 16.26 -10.95 -22.06
CA TYR A 533 16.34 -10.75 -20.60
C TYR A 533 17.35 -9.64 -20.33
N HIS A 534 16.84 -8.51 -19.85
CA HIS A 534 17.66 -7.33 -19.59
C HIS A 534 18.22 -7.40 -18.16
N GLU A 535 19.54 -7.58 -18.03
CA GLU A 535 20.20 -7.77 -16.72
C GLU A 535 20.48 -6.46 -15.99
N ASP A 536 20.64 -5.35 -16.71
CA ASP A 536 21.06 -4.06 -16.13
C ASP A 536 19.98 -2.98 -16.17
N VAL A 537 18.91 -3.17 -16.95
CA VAL A 537 17.81 -2.21 -17.03
C VAL A 537 16.94 -2.32 -15.77
N ILE A 538 16.72 -1.17 -15.13
CA ILE A 538 15.77 -1.02 -14.02
C ILE A 538 14.41 -0.68 -14.61
N ALA A 539 13.42 -1.55 -14.40
CA ALA A 539 12.06 -1.41 -14.88
C ALA A 539 11.08 -1.17 -13.73
N GLN A 540 10.01 -0.45 -13.98
CA GLN A 540 8.96 -0.23 -13.00
C GLN A 540 7.57 -0.21 -13.67
N GLN A 541 6.51 -0.38 -12.90
CA GLN A 541 5.14 -0.46 -13.44
C GLN A 541 4.76 0.78 -14.25
N ILE A 542 5.20 1.98 -13.84
CA ILE A 542 4.90 3.22 -14.56
C ILE A 542 5.56 3.30 -15.93
N ASP A 543 6.52 2.44 -16.24
CA ASP A 543 7.15 2.33 -17.55
C ASP A 543 6.27 1.58 -18.57
N ILE A 544 5.28 0.83 -18.11
CA ILE A 544 4.43 0.00 -18.98
C ILE A 544 3.65 0.85 -19.97
N MET A 545 3.03 1.94 -19.52
CA MET A 545 2.28 2.83 -20.41
C MET A 545 3.15 3.42 -21.52
N PRO A 546 4.27 4.12 -21.25
CA PRO A 546 5.10 4.66 -22.31
C PRO A 546 5.71 3.58 -23.21
N THR A 547 6.04 2.39 -22.67
CA THR A 547 6.55 1.26 -23.45
C THR A 547 5.52 0.71 -24.44
N VAL A 548 4.25 0.57 -24.03
CA VAL A 548 3.16 0.14 -24.89
C VAL A 548 2.92 1.16 -26.01
N LEU A 549 2.89 2.45 -25.67
CA LEU A 549 2.68 3.52 -26.65
C LEU A 549 3.84 3.62 -27.64
N ASP A 550 5.08 3.48 -27.16
CA ASP A 550 6.27 3.44 -28.01
C ASP A 550 6.28 2.22 -28.96
N TYR A 551 5.96 1.02 -28.46
CA TYR A 551 5.85 -0.18 -29.29
C TYR A 551 4.84 -0.04 -30.43
N LEU A 552 3.75 0.68 -30.19
CA LEU A 552 2.74 0.95 -31.22
C LEU A 552 3.13 2.10 -32.15
N GLY A 553 4.18 2.87 -31.85
CA GLY A 553 4.55 4.09 -32.57
C GLY A 553 3.53 5.22 -32.37
N TYR A 554 3.03 5.38 -31.13
CA TYR A 554 2.07 6.45 -30.80
C TYR A 554 2.70 7.82 -31.02
N ASP A 555 2.03 8.71 -31.73
CA ASP A 555 2.57 9.94 -32.31
C ASP A 555 2.07 11.23 -31.62
N LEU A 556 1.22 11.14 -30.59
CA LEU A 556 0.71 12.30 -29.87
C LEU A 556 1.41 12.46 -28.51
N PRO A 557 1.58 13.70 -28.01
CA PRO A 557 2.14 13.94 -26.70
C PRO A 557 1.24 13.37 -25.59
N PHE A 558 1.86 12.83 -24.53
CA PHE A 558 1.15 12.31 -23.35
C PHE A 558 1.95 12.55 -22.08
N VAL A 559 1.34 12.30 -20.92
CA VAL A 559 1.99 12.40 -19.60
C VAL A 559 2.10 11.01 -18.97
N SER A 560 3.31 10.61 -18.58
CA SER A 560 3.61 9.42 -17.79
C SER A 560 4.87 9.66 -16.96
N PHE A 561 4.90 9.22 -15.72
CA PHE A 561 6.08 9.35 -14.86
C PHE A 561 7.15 8.27 -15.13
N GLY A 562 6.88 7.28 -15.95
CA GLY A 562 7.83 6.29 -16.41
C GLY A 562 8.49 6.64 -17.73
N SER A 563 9.32 5.73 -18.25
CA SER A 563 10.03 5.82 -19.53
C SER A 563 9.79 4.58 -20.37
N SER A 564 9.95 4.67 -21.69
CA SER A 564 9.88 3.46 -22.53
C SER A 564 11.06 2.52 -22.23
N LEU A 565 10.73 1.26 -21.92
CA LEU A 565 11.71 0.19 -21.73
C LEU A 565 12.27 -0.35 -23.06
N PHE A 566 11.76 0.12 -24.18
CA PHE A 566 12.25 -0.21 -25.54
C PHE A 566 13.18 0.87 -26.10
N ASP A 567 13.34 1.99 -25.40
CA ASP A 567 14.40 2.95 -25.69
C ASP A 567 15.77 2.30 -25.46
N SER A 568 16.73 2.57 -26.34
CA SER A 568 18.08 2.03 -26.26
C SER A 568 18.96 2.70 -25.18
N ASP A 569 18.48 3.79 -24.56
CA ASP A 569 19.23 4.56 -23.58
C ASP A 569 18.98 4.00 -22.15
N THR A 570 19.79 3.01 -21.79
CA THR A 570 19.71 2.36 -20.47
C THR A 570 20.08 3.29 -19.30
N ASP A 571 20.81 4.39 -19.55
CA ASP A 571 21.21 5.35 -18.52
C ASP A 571 20.02 6.15 -17.97
N LYS A 572 18.89 6.11 -18.67
CA LYS A 572 17.64 6.73 -18.22
C LYS A 572 16.77 5.83 -17.33
N SER A 573 17.13 4.56 -17.18
CA SER A 573 16.32 3.62 -16.40
C SER A 573 16.43 3.90 -14.90
N PHE A 574 15.29 3.93 -14.22
CA PHE A 574 15.19 4.12 -12.78
C PHE A 574 13.88 3.52 -12.26
N ALA A 575 13.77 3.36 -10.94
CA ALA A 575 12.48 3.08 -10.32
C ALA A 575 12.28 3.96 -9.08
N VAL A 576 11.02 4.36 -8.85
CA VAL A 576 10.62 5.13 -7.67
C VAL A 576 9.49 4.43 -6.95
N ASN A 577 9.54 4.45 -5.64
CA ASN A 577 8.43 4.00 -4.81
C ASN A 577 8.39 4.78 -3.48
N TYR A 578 7.33 4.56 -2.72
CA TYR A 578 7.11 5.24 -1.46
C TYR A 578 6.53 4.29 -0.43
N ASN A 579 7.09 4.25 0.75
CA ASN A 579 6.55 3.50 1.87
C ASN A 579 6.90 4.16 3.20
N ASN A 580 5.95 4.20 4.14
CA ASN A 580 6.15 4.67 5.52
C ASN A 580 6.81 6.06 5.66
N GLY A 581 6.53 6.99 4.75
CA GLY A 581 7.11 8.34 4.81
C GLY A 581 8.46 8.46 4.11
N ILE A 582 8.95 7.39 3.47
CA ILE A 582 10.22 7.36 2.75
C ILE A 582 9.96 7.21 1.26
N TYR A 583 10.52 8.11 0.48
CA TYR A 583 10.66 7.98 -0.96
C TYR A 583 11.92 7.18 -1.26
N GLN A 584 11.86 6.30 -2.22
CA GLN A 584 13.01 5.55 -2.69
C GLN A 584 13.25 5.82 -4.17
N LEU A 585 14.51 5.93 -4.56
CA LEU A 585 14.98 5.93 -5.92
C LEU A 585 15.96 4.78 -6.10
N ILE A 586 15.66 3.91 -7.08
CA ILE A 586 16.55 2.85 -7.53
C ILE A 586 17.09 3.29 -8.88
N LYS A 587 18.40 3.47 -8.97
CA LYS A 587 19.08 3.92 -10.19
C LYS A 587 20.51 3.36 -10.20
N ASP A 588 20.96 2.91 -11.38
CA ASP A 588 22.25 2.27 -11.56
C ASP A 588 22.44 1.04 -10.63
N ASP A 589 23.36 1.09 -9.69
CA ASP A 589 23.65 0.03 -8.72
C ASP A 589 23.05 0.34 -7.32
N TYR A 590 22.39 1.50 -7.15
CA TYR A 590 22.06 2.02 -5.83
C TYR A 590 20.57 2.20 -5.60
N ILE A 591 20.18 2.05 -4.33
CA ILE A 591 18.90 2.51 -3.80
C ILE A 591 19.15 3.65 -2.83
N LEU A 592 18.53 4.80 -3.09
CA LEU A 592 18.52 5.97 -2.23
C LEU A 592 17.20 6.08 -1.49
N GLN A 593 17.23 6.29 -0.18
CA GLN A 593 16.08 6.54 0.68
C GLN A 593 16.04 7.99 1.14
N PHE A 594 14.89 8.64 0.97
CA PHE A 594 14.72 10.07 1.23
C PHE A 594 13.44 10.34 2.04
N ASP A 595 13.54 11.08 3.15
CA ASP A 595 12.42 11.34 4.08
C ASP A 595 11.55 12.54 3.70
N GLY A 596 11.78 13.10 2.51
CA GLY A 596 11.14 14.33 2.05
C GLY A 596 11.91 15.61 2.44
N LYS A 597 13.08 15.47 3.12
CA LYS A 597 13.97 16.59 3.48
C LYS A 597 15.41 16.28 3.15
N SER A 598 15.89 15.10 3.51
CA SER A 598 17.26 14.64 3.32
C SER A 598 17.33 13.16 3.01
N ALA A 599 18.40 12.72 2.38
CA ALA A 599 18.72 11.31 2.27
C ALA A 599 18.93 10.72 3.67
N VAL A 600 18.35 9.54 3.92
CA VAL A 600 18.43 8.83 5.21
C VAL A 600 19.07 7.44 5.07
N GLY A 601 19.21 6.93 3.86
CA GLY A 601 19.86 5.66 3.56
C GLY A 601 20.29 5.59 2.10
N MET A 602 21.38 4.89 1.86
CA MET A 602 21.86 4.53 0.52
C MET A 602 22.53 3.16 0.58
N TYR A 603 22.25 2.30 -0.39
CA TYR A 603 22.75 0.92 -0.43
C TYR A 603 23.12 0.53 -1.86
N ASP A 604 24.17 -0.28 -2.02
CA ASP A 604 24.50 -0.96 -3.28
C ASP A 604 23.67 -2.24 -3.37
N PHE A 605 22.47 -2.14 -3.94
CA PHE A 605 21.50 -3.25 -3.92
C PHE A 605 21.92 -4.45 -4.80
N LYS A 606 22.82 -4.25 -5.75
CA LYS A 606 23.35 -5.36 -6.56
C LYS A 606 24.32 -6.22 -5.76
N LYS A 607 25.07 -5.65 -4.83
CA LYS A 607 26.01 -6.38 -3.95
C LYS A 607 25.43 -6.73 -2.59
N ASP A 608 24.57 -5.90 -2.07
CA ASP A 608 23.92 -6.06 -0.76
C ASP A 608 22.40 -6.14 -0.90
N ARG A 609 21.92 -7.28 -1.39
CA ARG A 609 20.47 -7.56 -1.56
C ARG A 609 19.68 -7.44 -0.26
N LEU A 610 20.32 -7.57 0.89
CA LEU A 610 19.67 -7.50 2.20
C LEU A 610 19.71 -6.07 2.79
N LEU A 611 20.30 -5.10 2.09
CA LEU A 611 20.40 -3.69 2.50
C LEU A 611 20.93 -3.53 3.93
N LYS A 612 22.04 -4.22 4.24
CA LYS A 612 22.67 -4.21 5.56
C LYS A 612 23.69 -3.08 5.73
N GLU A 613 24.42 -2.76 4.65
CA GLU A 613 25.46 -1.76 4.67
C GLU A 613 24.96 -0.42 4.14
N ASN A 614 24.63 0.50 5.05
CA ASN A 614 24.29 1.86 4.66
C ASN A 614 25.59 2.61 4.27
N ILE A 615 25.65 2.99 2.99
CA ILE A 615 26.79 3.71 2.40
C ILE A 615 26.49 5.19 2.16
N ILE A 616 25.50 5.75 2.85
CA ILE A 616 25.18 7.19 2.78
C ILE A 616 26.44 8.03 3.05
N GLU A 617 26.61 9.13 2.32
CA GLU A 617 27.75 10.04 2.33
C GLU A 617 29.09 9.41 1.90
N LYS A 618 29.11 8.13 1.49
CA LYS A 618 30.33 7.44 1.04
C LYS A 618 30.49 7.40 -0.48
N VAL A 619 29.43 7.69 -1.24
CA VAL A 619 29.42 7.60 -2.70
C VAL A 619 29.00 8.92 -3.35
N PRO A 620 29.69 9.36 -4.42
CA PRO A 620 29.42 10.66 -5.04
C PRO A 620 28.06 10.73 -5.75
N GLN A 621 27.51 9.61 -6.19
CA GLN A 621 26.22 9.50 -6.88
C GLN A 621 25.04 9.94 -6.01
N GLN A 622 25.19 9.96 -4.69
CA GLN A 622 24.13 10.32 -3.76
C GLN A 622 23.50 11.68 -4.09
N HIS A 623 24.31 12.70 -4.34
CA HIS A 623 23.82 14.06 -4.59
C HIS A 623 23.01 14.14 -5.89
N GLU A 624 23.47 13.47 -6.94
CA GLU A 624 22.76 13.42 -8.22
C GLU A 624 21.42 12.67 -8.08
N MET A 625 21.43 11.51 -7.43
CA MET A 625 20.23 10.73 -7.16
C MET A 625 19.23 11.50 -6.28
N GLU A 626 19.70 12.19 -5.25
CA GLU A 626 18.81 13.00 -4.39
C GLU A 626 18.22 14.18 -5.17
N HIS A 627 19.01 14.85 -6.01
CA HIS A 627 18.54 15.94 -6.87
C HIS A 627 17.49 15.47 -7.85
N PHE A 628 17.71 14.33 -8.52
CA PHE A 628 16.76 13.70 -9.43
C PHE A 628 15.45 13.31 -8.72
N LEU A 629 15.53 12.63 -7.57
CA LEU A 629 14.36 12.22 -6.80
C LEU A 629 13.53 13.42 -6.34
N LYS A 630 14.18 14.50 -5.91
CA LYS A 630 13.52 15.77 -5.56
C LYS A 630 12.75 16.36 -6.73
N ALA A 631 13.32 16.31 -7.95
CA ALA A 631 12.63 16.76 -9.15
C ALA A 631 11.40 15.91 -9.46
N VAL A 632 11.50 14.59 -9.37
CA VAL A 632 10.37 13.67 -9.58
C VAL A 632 9.25 13.95 -8.57
N ILE A 633 9.58 14.08 -7.28
CA ILE A 633 8.60 14.35 -6.21
C ILE A 633 7.91 15.70 -6.44
N GLN A 634 8.67 16.76 -6.74
CA GLN A 634 8.12 18.10 -6.96
C GLN A 634 7.23 18.15 -8.20
N GLN A 635 7.63 17.52 -9.32
CA GLN A 635 6.82 17.36 -10.53
C GLN A 635 5.50 16.62 -10.22
N TYR A 636 5.57 15.51 -9.49
CA TYR A 636 4.39 14.75 -9.13
C TYR A 636 3.40 15.58 -8.30
N MET A 637 3.86 16.18 -7.20
CA MET A 637 3.01 16.95 -6.28
C MET A 637 2.41 18.19 -6.97
N GLN A 638 3.20 18.90 -7.78
CA GLN A 638 2.74 20.07 -8.50
C GLN A 638 1.64 19.69 -9.51
N ARG A 639 1.86 18.63 -10.31
CA ARG A 639 0.91 18.18 -11.33
C ARG A 639 -0.38 17.64 -10.74
N MET A 640 -0.29 16.88 -9.63
CA MET A 640 -1.47 16.41 -8.91
C MET A 640 -2.33 17.57 -8.38
N ASN A 641 -1.70 18.62 -7.86
CA ASN A 641 -2.41 19.78 -7.33
C ASN A 641 -2.97 20.73 -8.39
N THR A 642 -2.45 20.71 -9.63
CA THR A 642 -2.81 21.65 -10.70
C THR A 642 -3.54 21.03 -11.89
N ASP A 643 -3.97 19.75 -11.74
CA ASP A 643 -4.63 18.99 -12.82
C ASP A 643 -3.82 19.01 -14.12
N GLN A 644 -2.55 18.55 -14.03
CA GLN A 644 -1.60 18.53 -15.16
C GLN A 644 -1.01 17.12 -15.38
N ILE A 645 -1.80 16.07 -15.11
CA ILE A 645 -1.43 14.67 -15.38
C ILE A 645 -1.99 14.17 -16.73
N THR A 646 -2.35 15.11 -17.58
CA THR A 646 -2.61 14.92 -19.01
C THR A 646 -2.14 16.15 -19.76
N ILE A 647 -2.00 16.05 -21.08
CA ILE A 647 -1.73 17.20 -21.94
C ILE A 647 -3.01 18.05 -22.04
N LYS A 648 -2.90 19.35 -21.75
CA LYS A 648 -4.01 20.27 -22.00
C LYS A 648 -4.14 20.46 -23.51
N GLN A 649 -5.27 20.02 -24.05
CA GLN A 649 -5.69 20.33 -25.43
C GLN A 649 -6.07 21.80 -25.56
#